data_796c5b1b07b5216bb79b7c5accb62232
#
_entry.id   796c5b1b07b5216bb79b7c5accb62232
#
_cell.length_a   1.000
_cell.length_b   1.000
_cell.length_c   1.000
_cell.angle_alpha   90.00
_cell.angle_beta   90.00
_cell.angle_gamma   90.00
#
_symmetry.space_group_name_H-M   'P 1'
#
loop_
_entity.id
_entity.type
_entity.pdbx_description
1 polymer ?
#
loop_
_entity_poly.entity_id
_entity_poly.type
_entity_poly.pdbx_seq_one_letter_code
_entity_poly.pdbx_strand_id
1 'polypeptide(L)'
;MDRKKHEIWALCLLTISLLVVFSILSYHEKDPTIFTSSKDFTSNWVGAFGANIAWPLITFWGLGAYGLVIAGLWASWRLFREPVIERMWFRLLGIALLILSSMTLGAMHWEAVPFLGQEFKIGAGGEIGRILAEFLDDRLSALGSHTLLIGMFLIALLLSTPLTLKAILQGISAFWGKTTNRFRRDRQAAQGGQPGSESLDAPPIRVKNKQRLPLPTVQTELFQKKQARSGSISAASPAVHRDQYGLPDLTLLDTYETDTAKPDWKRLEQNGAVLEEKLADFGVQGKVVGINPGPVITMYEYAPAPGIKISRIAGLADDLSMALKAISVRVVAPIPGKAAVGIEIPNLKRELVSLKAVLESEIFSLAVAPLTIALGKDINGHPFVTNLGRMPHLLIAGATGTGKSVCINTILLSLLFRNTPEELRLLLIDPKRIELNSFEGIPHLIHPVVTDAKMATRALRWAVEEMELRYKMLADKNVRNIETYNRVLAREKPQKGKEMEKESATGEISDAGLQHYRLPYVVIIIDELADLMMVASREVEESITRLAQMARAGGIHLILATQRPSVDVLTGIIKANISTRISFQVSSKIDSRTILDGSGAEALLGSGDMLFLPPGTAKLQRIHGAFVSDAEIVKLTEHWKAQKLFDDPLKGRVDLREEAAAAEIAQEEMDEKYEDAVQIVLETRQASISMLQRRLRVGYNRAARMIEVMEQQGIVSPSDGIKPREVLGRRLS
;
A
#
# COMPACT_ATOMS: atom_id res chain seq x y z
N MET A 1 -28.25 1.27 -14.24
CA MET A 1 -29.03 0.04 -14.58
C MET A 1 -28.62 -1.16 -13.71
N ASP A 2 -27.40 -1.22 -13.22
CA ASP A 2 -26.90 -2.38 -12.45
C ASP A 2 -27.41 -2.46 -11.02
N ARG A 3 -27.60 -1.35 -10.31
CA ARG A 3 -28.10 -1.34 -8.91
C ARG A 3 -29.50 -1.96 -8.77
N LYS A 4 -30.43 -1.64 -9.67
CA LYS A 4 -31.78 -2.25 -9.68
C LYS A 4 -31.73 -3.76 -9.92
N LYS A 5 -30.81 -4.25 -10.74
CA LYS A 5 -30.63 -5.69 -10.96
C LYS A 5 -30.17 -6.38 -9.69
N HIS A 6 -29.22 -5.79 -8.95
CA HIS A 6 -28.76 -6.35 -7.65
C HIS A 6 -29.86 -6.36 -6.59
N GLU A 7 -30.68 -5.31 -6.51
CA GLU A 7 -31.84 -5.26 -5.61
C GLU A 7 -32.87 -6.34 -5.96
N ILE A 8 -33.14 -6.59 -7.24
CA ILE A 8 -34.03 -7.66 -7.69
C ILE A 8 -33.44 -9.04 -7.31
N TRP A 9 -32.17 -9.29 -7.59
CA TRP A 9 -31.52 -10.55 -7.21
C TRP A 9 -31.50 -10.77 -5.70
N ALA A 10 -31.24 -9.71 -4.92
CA ALA A 10 -31.29 -9.76 -3.46
C ALA A 10 -32.69 -10.13 -2.96
N LEU A 11 -33.74 -9.53 -3.54
CA LEU A 11 -35.12 -9.82 -3.16
C LEU A 11 -35.51 -11.25 -3.54
N CYS A 12 -35.15 -11.73 -4.72
CA CYS A 12 -35.37 -13.11 -5.15
C CYS A 12 -34.69 -14.10 -4.18
N LEU A 13 -33.41 -13.84 -3.84
CA LEU A 13 -32.66 -14.70 -2.94
C LEU A 13 -33.25 -14.68 -1.52
N LEU A 14 -33.73 -13.52 -1.03
CA LEU A 14 -34.44 -13.40 0.25
C LEU A 14 -35.69 -14.24 0.26
N THR A 15 -36.52 -14.12 -0.78
CA THR A 15 -37.79 -14.86 -0.90
C THR A 15 -37.54 -16.36 -0.93
N ILE A 16 -36.56 -16.82 -1.71
CA ILE A 16 -36.21 -18.26 -1.76
C ILE A 16 -35.69 -18.72 -0.39
N SER A 17 -34.82 -17.95 0.26
CA SER A 17 -34.28 -18.29 1.58
C SER A 17 -35.39 -18.37 2.63
N LEU A 18 -36.36 -17.47 2.63
CA LEU A 18 -37.49 -17.49 3.55
C LEU A 18 -38.42 -18.70 3.30
N LEU A 19 -38.68 -19.05 2.04
CA LEU A 19 -39.44 -20.26 1.71
C LEU A 19 -38.77 -21.52 2.25
N VAL A 20 -37.43 -21.61 2.10
CA VAL A 20 -36.65 -22.73 2.62
C VAL A 20 -36.64 -22.73 4.16
N VAL A 21 -36.54 -21.54 4.82
CA VAL A 21 -36.70 -21.43 6.30
C VAL A 21 -38.00 -22.03 6.75
N PHE A 22 -39.14 -21.56 6.20
CA PHE A 22 -40.46 -22.03 6.60
C PHE A 22 -40.65 -23.53 6.31
N SER A 23 -40.09 -24.02 5.19
CA SER A 23 -40.11 -25.44 4.84
C SER A 23 -39.39 -26.31 5.87
N ILE A 24 -38.17 -25.89 6.29
CA ILE A 24 -37.34 -26.63 7.25
C ILE A 24 -37.92 -26.54 8.67
N LEU A 25 -38.40 -25.36 9.10
CA LEU A 25 -38.94 -25.18 10.45
C LEU A 25 -40.22 -25.95 10.67
N SER A 26 -41.03 -26.16 9.63
CA SER A 26 -42.27 -26.95 9.68
C SER A 26 -42.11 -28.35 9.10
N TYR A 27 -40.89 -28.86 9.02
CA TYR A 27 -40.62 -30.21 8.54
C TYR A 27 -41.26 -31.25 9.47
N HIS A 28 -41.93 -32.22 8.88
CA HIS A 28 -42.48 -33.37 9.60
C HIS A 28 -42.15 -34.66 8.84
N GLU A 29 -41.58 -35.65 9.53
CA GLU A 29 -41.09 -36.90 8.92
C GLU A 29 -42.15 -37.66 8.13
N LYS A 30 -43.44 -37.53 8.52
CA LYS A 30 -44.58 -38.21 7.90
C LYS A 30 -45.20 -37.46 6.73
N ASP A 31 -44.69 -36.28 6.36
CA ASP A 31 -45.24 -35.55 5.23
C ASP A 31 -45.04 -36.34 3.92
N PRO A 32 -46.03 -36.36 3.04
CA PRO A 32 -45.89 -37.00 1.73
C PRO A 32 -44.93 -36.21 0.86
N THR A 33 -43.88 -36.88 0.36
CA THR A 33 -42.91 -36.34 -0.56
C THR A 33 -42.73 -37.27 -1.75
N ILE A 34 -42.07 -36.84 -2.81
CA ILE A 34 -41.74 -37.66 -3.98
C ILE A 34 -40.87 -38.88 -3.55
N PHE A 35 -40.21 -38.80 -2.40
CA PHE A 35 -39.29 -39.81 -1.88
C PHE A 35 -39.93 -40.69 -0.78
N THR A 36 -41.10 -40.32 -0.24
CA THR A 36 -41.77 -41.01 0.83
C THR A 36 -43.23 -41.32 0.44
N SER A 37 -43.66 -42.56 0.58
CA SER A 37 -44.98 -43.01 0.24
C SER A 37 -45.89 -42.96 1.49
N SER A 38 -46.30 -41.73 1.92
CA SER A 38 -47.27 -41.57 3.00
C SER A 38 -48.62 -41.12 2.44
N LYS A 39 -49.73 -41.55 3.12
CA LYS A 39 -51.11 -41.16 2.76
C LYS A 39 -51.64 -40.00 3.61
N ASP A 40 -50.81 -39.42 4.46
CA ASP A 40 -51.23 -38.39 5.41
C ASP A 40 -51.31 -37.00 4.75
N PHE A 41 -52.04 -36.07 5.35
CA PHE A 41 -52.07 -34.67 4.89
C PHE A 41 -50.74 -34.00 5.18
N THR A 42 -50.32 -33.12 4.26
CA THR A 42 -49.08 -32.34 4.40
C THR A 42 -49.18 -31.36 5.57
N SER A 43 -48.35 -31.49 6.57
CA SER A 43 -48.26 -30.59 7.74
C SER A 43 -47.32 -29.41 7.51
N ASN A 44 -46.48 -29.44 6.45
CA ASN A 44 -45.53 -28.42 6.14
C ASN A 44 -46.19 -27.08 5.80
N TRP A 45 -45.72 -25.96 6.39
CA TRP A 45 -46.31 -24.62 6.18
C TRP A 45 -46.27 -24.14 4.74
N VAL A 46 -45.31 -24.63 3.94
CA VAL A 46 -45.20 -24.31 2.51
C VAL A 46 -45.91 -25.38 1.63
N GLY A 47 -46.69 -26.27 2.24
CA GLY A 47 -47.39 -27.32 1.57
C GLY A 47 -46.50 -28.43 1.01
N ALA A 48 -47.01 -29.17 0.01
CA ALA A 48 -46.27 -30.27 -0.62
C ALA A 48 -44.95 -29.83 -1.22
N PHE A 49 -44.83 -28.59 -1.73
CA PHE A 49 -43.60 -28.04 -2.24
C PHE A 49 -42.54 -27.90 -1.15
N GLY A 50 -42.93 -27.37 0.02
CA GLY A 50 -42.04 -27.24 1.16
C GLY A 50 -41.60 -28.61 1.73
N ALA A 51 -42.45 -29.58 1.81
CA ALA A 51 -42.12 -30.94 2.25
C ALA A 51 -41.07 -31.57 1.32
N ASN A 52 -41.22 -31.42 -0.01
CA ASN A 52 -40.26 -31.91 -1.01
C ASN A 52 -38.92 -31.21 -1.00
N ILE A 53 -38.81 -29.98 -0.50
CA ILE A 53 -37.57 -29.28 -0.29
C ILE A 53 -36.93 -29.62 1.05
N ALA A 54 -37.72 -29.65 2.12
CA ALA A 54 -37.23 -29.88 3.47
C ALA A 54 -36.66 -31.30 3.67
N TRP A 55 -37.35 -32.33 3.12
CA TRP A 55 -36.94 -33.71 3.28
C TRP A 55 -35.50 -33.98 2.80
N PRO A 56 -35.09 -33.66 1.55
CA PRO A 56 -33.72 -33.90 1.09
C PRO A 56 -32.72 -33.01 1.82
N LEU A 57 -33.06 -31.76 2.13
CA LEU A 57 -32.15 -30.89 2.85
C LEU A 57 -31.85 -31.43 4.26
N ILE A 58 -32.84 -31.88 4.99
CA ILE A 58 -32.66 -32.44 6.35
C ILE A 58 -31.98 -33.80 6.28
N THR A 59 -32.39 -34.67 5.36
CA THR A 59 -31.84 -36.03 5.26
C THR A 59 -30.34 -35.99 4.84
N PHE A 60 -29.99 -35.19 3.85
CA PHE A 60 -28.60 -35.16 3.35
C PHE A 60 -27.69 -34.25 4.14
N TRP A 61 -28.21 -33.09 4.61
CA TRP A 61 -27.37 -32.03 5.24
C TRP A 61 -27.55 -31.98 6.77
N GLY A 62 -28.53 -32.65 7.36
CA GLY A 62 -28.78 -32.60 8.80
C GLY A 62 -28.91 -31.17 9.33
N LEU A 63 -28.18 -30.84 10.40
CA LEU A 63 -28.09 -29.47 10.93
C LEU A 63 -27.44 -28.49 9.97
N GLY A 64 -26.67 -28.97 9.01
CA GLY A 64 -26.06 -28.13 7.97
C GLY A 64 -27.09 -27.44 7.07
N ALA A 65 -28.31 -27.97 6.97
CA ALA A 65 -29.39 -27.32 6.23
C ALA A 65 -29.71 -25.93 6.79
N TYR A 66 -29.67 -25.75 8.11
CA TYR A 66 -29.85 -24.42 8.74
C TYR A 66 -28.70 -23.49 8.42
N GLY A 67 -27.48 -24.02 8.32
CA GLY A 67 -26.30 -23.25 7.88
C GLY A 67 -26.43 -22.71 6.45
N LEU A 68 -27.01 -23.50 5.52
CA LEU A 68 -27.30 -23.08 4.15
C LEU A 68 -28.31 -21.92 4.12
N VAL A 69 -29.34 -22.00 4.93
CA VAL A 69 -30.34 -20.94 5.04
C VAL A 69 -29.75 -19.65 5.58
N ILE A 70 -28.96 -19.73 6.66
CA ILE A 70 -28.28 -18.56 7.25
C ILE A 70 -27.36 -17.95 6.20
N ALA A 71 -26.63 -18.74 5.42
CA ALA A 71 -25.76 -18.28 4.34
C ALA A 71 -26.56 -17.55 3.25
N GLY A 72 -27.74 -18.08 2.86
CA GLY A 72 -28.64 -17.46 1.88
C GLY A 72 -29.17 -16.11 2.34
N LEU A 73 -29.65 -16.03 3.58
CA LEU A 73 -30.15 -14.78 4.20
C LEU A 73 -29.01 -13.75 4.32
N TRP A 74 -27.81 -14.16 4.72
CA TRP A 74 -26.64 -13.30 4.78
C TRP A 74 -26.22 -12.78 3.40
N ALA A 75 -26.22 -13.65 2.38
CA ALA A 75 -25.88 -13.28 1.01
C ALA A 75 -26.90 -12.27 0.44
N SER A 76 -28.21 -12.50 0.68
CA SER A 76 -29.27 -11.57 0.31
C SER A 76 -29.08 -10.19 0.95
N TRP A 77 -28.89 -10.16 2.28
CA TRP A 77 -28.68 -8.92 3.03
C TRP A 77 -27.45 -8.16 2.52
N ARG A 78 -26.38 -8.86 2.14
CA ARG A 78 -25.17 -8.26 1.62
C ARG A 78 -25.33 -7.69 0.22
N LEU A 79 -26.09 -8.40 -0.66
CA LEU A 79 -26.47 -7.91 -1.99
C LEU A 79 -27.26 -6.60 -1.93
N PHE A 80 -28.06 -6.38 -0.88
CA PHE A 80 -28.72 -5.11 -0.64
C PHE A 80 -27.77 -3.95 -0.26
N ARG A 81 -26.68 -4.25 0.47
CA ARG A 81 -25.78 -3.23 1.01
C ARG A 81 -24.65 -2.83 0.08
N GLU A 82 -24.06 -3.76 -0.65
CA GLU A 82 -22.83 -3.56 -1.44
C GLU A 82 -23.06 -4.01 -2.89
N PRO A 83 -23.06 -3.09 -3.87
CA PRO A 83 -23.29 -3.42 -5.28
C PRO A 83 -22.10 -4.10 -5.97
N VAL A 84 -20.90 -4.10 -5.36
CA VAL A 84 -19.69 -4.74 -5.90
C VAL A 84 -19.15 -5.73 -4.87
N ILE A 85 -19.19 -7.01 -5.18
CA ILE A 85 -18.74 -8.07 -4.29
C ILE A 85 -17.39 -8.61 -4.77
N GLU A 86 -16.32 -7.84 -4.47
CA GLU A 86 -14.97 -8.38 -4.58
C GLU A 86 -14.77 -9.53 -3.59
N ARG A 87 -14.26 -10.66 -4.08
CA ARG A 87 -13.93 -11.86 -3.30
C ARG A 87 -15.14 -12.65 -2.74
N MET A 88 -16.34 -12.51 -3.33
CA MET A 88 -17.49 -13.32 -2.88
C MET A 88 -17.23 -14.82 -2.96
N TRP A 89 -16.56 -15.29 -4.00
CA TRP A 89 -16.20 -16.70 -4.18
C TRP A 89 -15.38 -17.28 -3.01
N PHE A 90 -14.41 -16.54 -2.48
CA PHE A 90 -13.63 -16.99 -1.32
C PHE A 90 -14.50 -17.11 -0.05
N ARG A 91 -15.44 -16.20 0.14
CA ARG A 91 -16.34 -16.25 1.30
C ARG A 91 -17.37 -17.35 1.16
N LEU A 92 -17.94 -17.55 -0.03
CA LEU A 92 -18.84 -18.66 -0.30
C LEU A 92 -18.13 -20.01 -0.12
N LEU A 93 -16.90 -20.13 -0.60
CA LEU A 93 -16.06 -21.31 -0.36
C LEU A 93 -15.82 -21.50 1.14
N GLY A 94 -15.48 -20.44 1.88
CA GLY A 94 -15.33 -20.48 3.34
C GLY A 94 -16.59 -20.97 4.06
N ILE A 95 -17.78 -20.46 3.70
CA ILE A 95 -19.07 -20.89 4.25
C ILE A 95 -19.36 -22.36 3.91
N ALA A 96 -19.13 -22.78 2.67
CA ALA A 96 -19.30 -24.17 2.26
C ALA A 96 -18.41 -25.13 3.04
N LEU A 97 -17.12 -24.80 3.21
CA LEU A 97 -16.19 -25.57 4.01
C LEU A 97 -16.56 -25.58 5.50
N LEU A 98 -17.08 -24.47 6.02
CA LEU A 98 -17.53 -24.37 7.42
C LEU A 98 -18.72 -25.27 7.67
N ILE A 99 -19.71 -25.27 6.79
CA ILE A 99 -20.87 -26.18 6.86
C ILE A 99 -20.42 -27.62 6.77
N LEU A 100 -19.58 -27.95 5.78
CA LEU A 100 -19.11 -29.31 5.54
C LEU A 100 -18.31 -29.86 6.74
N SER A 101 -17.34 -29.09 7.27
CA SER A 101 -16.56 -29.51 8.44
C SER A 101 -17.40 -29.65 9.70
N SER A 102 -18.38 -28.75 9.93
CA SER A 102 -19.29 -28.86 11.08
C SER A 102 -20.24 -30.06 10.99
N MET A 103 -20.73 -30.37 9.79
CA MET A 103 -21.58 -31.56 9.57
C MET A 103 -20.79 -32.84 9.83
N THR A 104 -19.56 -32.94 9.31
CA THR A 104 -18.71 -34.12 9.47
C THR A 104 -18.33 -34.34 10.95
N LEU A 105 -17.95 -33.27 11.66
CA LEU A 105 -17.70 -33.30 13.11
C LEU A 105 -18.95 -33.65 13.90
N GLY A 106 -20.09 -33.12 13.49
CA GLY A 106 -21.39 -33.46 14.11
C GLY A 106 -21.75 -34.91 13.95
N ALA A 107 -21.52 -35.50 12.79
CA ALA A 107 -21.77 -36.91 12.52
C ALA A 107 -20.90 -37.87 13.36
N MET A 108 -19.64 -37.46 13.65
CA MET A 108 -18.72 -38.24 14.47
C MET A 108 -19.09 -38.27 15.96
N HIS A 109 -19.82 -37.25 16.47
CA HIS A 109 -20.03 -37.11 17.92
C HIS A 109 -21.49 -37.30 18.36
N TRP A 110 -22.47 -37.06 17.46
CA TRP A 110 -23.89 -37.02 17.82
C TRP A 110 -24.72 -37.87 16.85
N GLU A 111 -25.03 -39.08 17.26
CA GLU A 111 -25.88 -39.99 16.49
C GLU A 111 -27.35 -39.56 16.44
N ALA A 112 -27.85 -38.88 17.46
CA ALA A 112 -29.19 -38.28 17.48
C ALA A 112 -29.19 -36.99 18.31
N VAL A 113 -29.71 -35.89 17.77
CA VAL A 113 -29.80 -34.60 18.47
C VAL A 113 -31.23 -34.07 18.36
N PRO A 114 -31.93 -33.87 19.47
CA PRO A 114 -33.20 -33.12 19.47
C PRO A 114 -32.90 -31.63 19.25
N PHE A 115 -33.31 -31.10 18.10
CA PHE A 115 -33.14 -29.68 17.77
C PHE A 115 -34.46 -29.09 17.30
N LEU A 116 -34.94 -28.04 17.96
CA LEU A 116 -36.21 -27.36 17.68
C LEU A 116 -37.43 -28.31 17.68
N GLY A 117 -37.45 -29.34 18.55
CA GLY A 117 -38.55 -30.28 18.66
C GLY A 117 -38.54 -31.40 17.61
N GLN A 118 -37.50 -31.54 16.83
CA GLN A 118 -37.27 -32.60 15.82
C GLN A 118 -36.14 -33.51 16.27
N GLU A 119 -36.29 -34.83 16.08
CA GLU A 119 -35.24 -35.82 16.27
C GLU A 119 -34.61 -36.14 14.91
N PHE A 120 -33.33 -35.84 14.75
CA PHE A 120 -32.57 -36.21 13.56
C PHE A 120 -32.11 -37.67 13.73
N LYS A 121 -32.82 -38.61 13.17
CA LYS A 121 -32.48 -40.07 13.24
C LYS A 121 -31.22 -40.44 12.48
N ILE A 122 -30.75 -39.58 11.56
CA ILE A 122 -29.58 -39.82 10.69
C ILE A 122 -28.34 -39.09 11.25
N GLY A 123 -28.37 -38.67 12.51
CA GLY A 123 -27.31 -37.92 13.14
C GLY A 123 -27.24 -36.41 12.76
N ALA A 124 -26.48 -35.61 13.52
CA ALA A 124 -26.40 -34.19 13.36
C ALA A 124 -25.83 -33.75 12.00
N GLY A 125 -25.04 -34.59 11.34
CA GLY A 125 -24.37 -34.27 10.06
C GLY A 125 -25.15 -34.67 8.81
N GLY A 126 -26.32 -35.36 8.94
CA GLY A 126 -26.99 -35.94 7.78
C GLY A 126 -26.19 -37.05 7.09
N GLU A 127 -26.70 -37.54 5.97
CA GLU A 127 -26.03 -38.61 5.20
C GLU A 127 -24.68 -38.18 4.65
N ILE A 128 -24.55 -36.94 4.19
CA ILE A 128 -23.26 -36.40 3.65
C ILE A 128 -22.21 -36.36 4.76
N GLY A 129 -22.56 -35.84 5.94
CA GLY A 129 -21.64 -35.81 7.08
C GLY A 129 -21.21 -37.20 7.53
N ARG A 130 -22.16 -38.21 7.54
CA ARG A 130 -21.88 -39.60 7.89
C ARG A 130 -20.88 -40.25 6.90
N ILE A 131 -21.14 -40.15 5.60
CA ILE A 131 -20.26 -40.70 4.55
C ILE A 131 -18.85 -40.12 4.64
N LEU A 132 -18.76 -38.80 4.87
CA LEU A 132 -17.45 -38.12 5.01
C LEU A 132 -16.76 -38.55 6.31
N ALA A 133 -17.47 -38.71 7.40
CA ALA A 133 -16.93 -39.17 8.68
C ALA A 133 -16.35 -40.59 8.54
N GLU A 134 -17.14 -41.53 7.99
CA GLU A 134 -16.70 -42.90 7.71
C GLU A 134 -15.46 -42.94 6.78
N PHE A 135 -15.48 -42.17 5.70
CA PHE A 135 -14.36 -42.07 4.78
C PHE A 135 -13.07 -41.57 5.44
N LEU A 136 -13.19 -40.57 6.32
CA LEU A 136 -12.03 -40.01 7.03
C LEU A 136 -11.52 -40.96 8.10
N ASP A 137 -12.40 -41.61 8.85
CA ASP A 137 -11.98 -42.56 9.91
C ASP A 137 -11.30 -43.81 9.33
N ASP A 138 -11.77 -44.28 8.17
CA ASP A 138 -11.14 -45.40 7.46
C ASP A 138 -9.70 -45.11 6.97
N ARG A 139 -9.40 -43.83 6.70
CA ARG A 139 -8.11 -43.43 6.10
C ARG A 139 -7.13 -42.77 7.07
N LEU A 140 -7.61 -42.06 8.09
CA LEU A 140 -6.78 -41.16 8.90
C LEU A 140 -6.80 -41.48 10.41
N SER A 141 -7.39 -42.52 10.88
CA SER A 141 -7.65 -42.76 12.30
C SER A 141 -8.39 -41.60 13.00
N ALA A 142 -9.05 -41.84 14.14
CA ALA A 142 -9.88 -40.85 14.83
C ALA A 142 -9.12 -39.54 15.17
N LEU A 143 -7.86 -39.62 15.62
CA LEU A 143 -7.07 -38.43 15.93
C LEU A 143 -6.73 -37.59 14.67
N GLY A 144 -6.40 -38.26 13.57
CA GLY A 144 -6.09 -37.62 12.30
C GLY A 144 -7.30 -36.92 11.70
N SER A 145 -8.46 -37.59 11.70
CA SER A 145 -9.74 -37.06 11.20
C SER A 145 -10.16 -35.79 11.97
N HIS A 146 -10.10 -35.83 13.31
CA HIS A 146 -10.42 -34.67 14.14
C HIS A 146 -9.45 -33.49 13.90
N THR A 147 -8.14 -33.76 13.81
CA THR A 147 -7.15 -32.70 13.58
C THR A 147 -7.38 -32.03 12.24
N LEU A 148 -7.63 -32.79 11.18
CA LEU A 148 -7.90 -32.27 9.84
C LEU A 148 -9.19 -31.45 9.81
N LEU A 149 -10.28 -31.96 10.41
CA LEU A 149 -11.57 -31.28 10.42
C LEU A 149 -11.56 -29.98 11.25
N ILE A 150 -10.88 -29.97 12.41
CA ILE A 150 -10.71 -28.76 13.22
C ILE A 150 -9.86 -27.75 12.46
N GLY A 151 -8.79 -28.17 11.81
CA GLY A 151 -7.98 -27.30 10.95
C GLY A 151 -8.79 -26.69 9.79
N MET A 152 -9.58 -27.53 9.09
CA MET A 152 -10.46 -27.10 8.01
C MET A 152 -11.54 -26.12 8.51
N PHE A 153 -12.13 -26.39 9.68
CA PHE A 153 -13.11 -25.50 10.32
C PHE A 153 -12.50 -24.12 10.65
N LEU A 154 -11.30 -24.08 11.21
CA LEU A 154 -10.61 -22.81 11.51
C LEU A 154 -10.26 -22.03 10.22
N ILE A 155 -9.77 -22.69 9.19
CA ILE A 155 -9.51 -22.07 7.88
C ILE A 155 -10.82 -21.54 7.28
N ALA A 156 -11.88 -22.33 7.32
CA ALA A 156 -13.20 -21.93 6.83
C ALA A 156 -13.75 -20.71 7.58
N LEU A 157 -13.57 -20.65 8.89
CA LEU A 157 -13.95 -19.52 9.73
C LEU A 157 -13.19 -18.23 9.36
N LEU A 158 -11.89 -18.34 9.09
CA LEU A 158 -11.06 -17.20 8.65
C LEU A 158 -11.44 -16.73 7.24
N LEU A 159 -11.82 -17.64 6.34
CA LEU A 159 -12.23 -17.28 4.98
C LEU A 159 -13.64 -16.66 4.94
N SER A 160 -14.57 -17.14 5.78
CA SER A 160 -15.97 -16.70 5.79
C SER A 160 -16.20 -15.40 6.58
N THR A 161 -15.34 -15.10 7.57
CA THR A 161 -15.52 -13.96 8.48
C THR A 161 -14.32 -12.98 8.40
N PRO A 162 -14.48 -11.71 8.80
CA PRO A 162 -13.37 -10.76 8.91
C PRO A 162 -12.51 -10.97 10.18
N LEU A 163 -12.69 -12.09 10.88
CA LEU A 163 -11.95 -12.40 12.10
C LEU A 163 -10.49 -12.76 11.79
N THR A 164 -9.57 -12.26 12.58
CA THR A 164 -8.15 -12.65 12.52
C THR A 164 -7.86 -13.74 13.56
N LEU A 165 -6.86 -14.57 13.30
CA LEU A 165 -6.43 -15.61 14.25
C LEU A 165 -6.12 -15.02 15.64
N LYS A 166 -5.55 -13.80 15.68
CA LYS A 166 -5.29 -13.07 16.92
C LYS A 166 -6.58 -12.74 17.70
N ALA A 167 -7.65 -12.35 17.00
CA ALA A 167 -8.94 -12.06 17.62
C ALA A 167 -9.61 -13.33 18.18
N ILE A 168 -9.47 -14.45 17.48
CA ILE A 168 -9.97 -15.75 17.93
C ILE A 168 -9.24 -16.19 19.21
N LEU A 169 -7.90 -16.14 19.23
CA LEU A 169 -7.09 -16.49 20.40
C LEU A 169 -7.35 -15.57 21.60
N GLN A 170 -7.55 -14.27 21.37
CA GLN A 170 -7.94 -13.33 22.42
C GLN A 170 -9.37 -13.61 22.96
N GLY A 171 -10.29 -14.00 22.10
CA GLY A 171 -11.63 -14.41 22.50
C GLY A 171 -11.61 -15.66 23.39
N ILE A 172 -10.83 -16.67 23.01
CA ILE A 172 -10.63 -17.91 23.78
C ILE A 172 -10.01 -17.60 25.14
N SER A 173 -8.93 -16.79 25.20
CA SER A 173 -8.28 -16.42 26.46
C SER A 173 -9.18 -15.62 27.40
N ALA A 174 -10.03 -14.73 26.85
CA ALA A 174 -11.01 -13.96 27.62
C ALA A 174 -12.14 -14.86 28.16
N PHE A 175 -12.57 -15.86 27.40
CA PHE A 175 -13.56 -16.83 27.84
C PHE A 175 -13.02 -17.71 28.98
N TRP A 176 -11.79 -18.23 28.86
CA TRP A 176 -11.14 -19.00 29.91
C TRP A 176 -10.88 -18.16 31.18
N GLY A 177 -10.51 -16.89 31.03
CA GLY A 177 -10.35 -15.96 32.16
C GLY A 177 -11.67 -15.68 32.89
N LYS A 178 -12.80 -15.62 32.20
CA LYS A 178 -14.13 -15.46 32.80
C LYS A 178 -14.60 -16.72 33.52
N THR A 179 -14.37 -17.90 32.95
CA THR A 179 -14.72 -19.17 33.56
C THR A 179 -13.90 -19.47 34.80
N THR A 180 -12.59 -19.23 34.79
CA THR A 180 -11.72 -19.41 35.96
C THR A 180 -12.06 -18.44 37.09
N ASN A 181 -12.48 -17.19 36.79
CA ASN A 181 -12.93 -16.23 37.80
C ASN A 181 -14.31 -16.60 38.39
N ARG A 182 -15.19 -17.26 37.62
CA ARG A 182 -16.46 -17.75 38.10
C ARG A 182 -16.28 -18.94 39.07
N PHE A 183 -15.41 -19.88 38.73
CA PHE A 183 -15.03 -21.01 39.62
C PHE A 183 -14.31 -20.57 40.89
N ARG A 184 -13.52 -19.47 40.86
CA ARG A 184 -12.92 -18.88 42.05
C ARG A 184 -13.94 -18.19 42.96
N ARG A 185 -14.96 -17.51 42.40
CA ARG A 185 -16.04 -16.90 43.17
C ARG A 185 -16.94 -17.95 43.84
N ASP A 186 -17.29 -19.04 43.15
CA ASP A 186 -18.11 -20.11 43.69
C ASP A 186 -17.38 -20.90 44.82
N ARG A 187 -16.02 -21.00 44.76
CA ARG A 187 -15.22 -21.59 45.85
C ARG A 187 -15.09 -20.66 47.08
N GLN A 188 -15.12 -19.35 46.90
CA GLN A 188 -15.12 -18.39 48.02
C GLN A 188 -16.50 -18.23 48.70
N ALA A 189 -17.58 -18.48 47.97
CA ALA A 189 -18.94 -18.46 48.50
C ALA A 189 -19.28 -19.71 49.32
N ALA A 190 -18.52 -20.81 49.16
CA ALA A 190 -18.70 -22.07 49.88
C ALA A 190 -17.93 -22.20 51.21
N GLN A 191 -17.10 -21.23 51.56
CA GLN A 191 -16.33 -21.20 52.79
C GLN A 191 -16.53 -19.89 53.55
N GLY A 192 -17.44 -19.82 54.46
CA GLY A 192 -17.47 -18.80 55.50
C GLY A 192 -18.77 -18.07 55.65
N GLY A 193 -19.61 -18.60 56.56
CA GLY A 193 -20.67 -17.83 57.19
C GLY A 193 -20.15 -17.03 58.36
N GLN A 194 -20.68 -15.89 58.51
CA GLN A 194 -21.16 -15.06 59.61
C GLN A 194 -20.69 -13.59 59.58
N PRO A 195 -21.54 -12.65 59.94
CA PRO A 195 -21.34 -11.23 59.77
C PRO A 195 -20.74 -10.57 61.02
N GLY A 196 -19.77 -9.71 60.81
CA GLY A 196 -19.22 -8.81 61.82
C GLY A 196 -19.05 -7.43 61.25
N SER A 197 -19.81 -6.49 61.77
CA SER A 197 -19.69 -5.05 61.61
C SER A 197 -18.35 -4.56 62.10
N GLU A 198 -17.69 -3.62 61.36
CA GLU A 198 -17.08 -2.42 61.92
C GLU A 198 -16.31 -1.62 60.86
N SER A 199 -16.69 -0.39 60.79
CA SER A 199 -16.01 0.88 60.57
C SER A 199 -14.63 0.95 59.89
N LEU A 200 -14.56 1.77 58.83
CA LEU A 200 -13.63 2.87 58.53
C LEU A 200 -12.20 2.76 59.16
N ASP A 201 -11.22 2.48 58.30
CA ASP A 201 -10.02 3.32 58.18
C ASP A 201 -9.15 2.80 57.04
N ALA A 202 -8.85 3.67 56.08
CA ALA A 202 -7.96 3.40 54.98
C ALA A 202 -6.50 3.65 55.42
N PRO A 203 -5.59 2.67 55.28
CA PRO A 203 -4.16 2.93 55.51
C PRO A 203 -3.53 3.60 54.28
N PRO A 204 -2.52 4.46 54.45
CA PRO A 204 -1.92 5.24 53.38
C PRO A 204 -1.09 4.38 52.43
N ILE A 205 -1.27 4.61 51.16
CA ILE A 205 -0.49 3.99 50.08
C ILE A 205 0.96 4.48 50.18
N ARG A 206 1.86 3.63 50.63
CA ARG A 206 3.30 3.82 50.47
C ARG A 206 3.69 3.71 49.00
N VAL A 207 3.90 4.86 48.34
CA VAL A 207 4.54 4.94 47.04
C VAL A 207 6.00 4.54 47.16
N LYS A 208 6.35 3.32 46.78
CA LYS A 208 7.73 2.96 46.49
C LYS A 208 8.15 3.62 45.19
N ASN A 209 9.01 4.59 45.33
CA ASN A 209 9.73 5.27 44.27
C ASN A 209 10.53 4.23 43.45
N LYS A 210 9.93 3.74 42.34
CA LYS A 210 10.68 3.04 41.30
C LYS A 210 11.10 4.07 40.27
N GLN A 211 12.41 4.24 40.19
CA GLN A 211 13.10 5.03 39.17
C GLN A 211 12.42 4.89 37.80
N ARG A 212 11.96 6.02 37.26
CA ARG A 212 11.51 6.14 35.90
C ARG A 212 12.69 5.90 34.97
N LEU A 213 12.71 4.78 34.29
CA LEU A 213 13.48 4.63 33.06
C LEU A 213 12.88 5.59 32.04
N PRO A 214 13.67 6.44 31.38
CA PRO A 214 13.15 7.34 30.37
C PRO A 214 12.69 6.54 29.16
N LEU A 215 11.44 6.79 28.73
CA LEU A 215 10.92 6.37 27.44
C LEU A 215 11.80 6.98 26.33
N PRO A 216 12.11 6.25 25.26
CA PRO A 216 12.91 6.78 24.18
C PRO A 216 12.16 7.90 23.47
N THR A 217 12.60 9.13 23.65
CA THR A 217 12.24 10.28 22.86
C THR A 217 12.87 10.10 21.49
N VAL A 218 12.06 9.70 20.53
CA VAL A 218 12.50 9.49 19.17
C VAL A 218 12.80 10.85 18.52
N GLN A 219 14.06 11.07 18.22
CA GLN A 219 14.58 11.92 17.13
C GLN A 219 14.91 13.40 17.36
N THR A 220 14.78 13.98 18.55
CA THR A 220 15.34 15.34 18.74
C THR A 220 16.71 15.35 19.45
N GLU A 221 17.13 14.26 20.08
CA GLU A 221 18.38 14.21 20.86
C GLU A 221 19.64 13.76 20.10
N LEU A 222 19.53 13.37 18.85
CA LEU A 222 20.71 12.98 18.04
C LEU A 222 21.53 14.19 17.54
N PHE A 223 21.03 15.41 17.70
CA PHE A 223 21.74 16.62 17.26
C PHE A 223 22.35 17.47 18.38
N GLN A 224 22.01 17.23 19.67
CA GLN A 224 22.50 18.10 20.78
C GLN A 224 23.68 17.56 21.60
N LYS A 225 24.24 16.39 21.32
CA LYS A 225 25.35 15.83 22.12
C LYS A 225 26.70 15.83 21.41
N LYS A 226 27.01 16.89 20.64
CA LYS A 226 28.36 17.11 20.07
C LYS A 226 28.85 18.55 20.15
N GLN A 227 28.47 19.29 21.19
CA GLN A 227 29.05 20.61 21.47
C GLN A 227 29.85 20.61 22.75
N ALA A 228 30.87 19.81 22.88
CA ALA A 228 31.97 20.03 23.82
C ALA A 228 33.16 19.15 23.46
N ARG A 229 33.88 19.54 22.42
CA ARG A 229 35.32 19.36 22.24
C ARG A 229 35.73 20.12 20.99
N SER A 230 36.11 21.37 21.17
CA SER A 230 36.89 22.15 20.22
C SER A 230 38.21 21.45 20.01
N GLY A 231 38.31 20.73 18.95
CA GLY A 231 39.54 20.22 18.38
C GLY A 231 39.31 20.24 16.89
N SER A 232 39.96 21.15 16.20
CA SER A 232 39.99 21.31 14.75
C SER A 232 40.34 19.99 14.08
N ILE A 233 39.34 19.20 13.72
CA ILE A 233 39.47 18.15 12.71
C ILE A 233 38.70 18.67 11.51
N SER A 234 39.40 19.32 10.63
CA SER A 234 39.02 19.49 9.22
C SER A 234 38.70 18.12 8.67
N ALA A 235 37.42 17.75 8.68
CA ALA A 235 36.91 16.60 7.91
C ALA A 235 36.89 17.06 6.46
N ALA A 236 38.05 16.99 5.83
CA ALA A 236 38.14 17.02 4.39
C ALA A 236 37.35 15.84 3.85
N SER A 237 36.10 16.07 3.45
CA SER A 237 35.50 15.29 2.39
C SER A 237 36.46 15.36 1.22
N PRO A 238 36.80 14.25 0.53
CA PRO A 238 37.67 14.34 -0.63
C PRO A 238 37.01 15.28 -1.62
N ALA A 239 37.63 16.44 -1.82
CA ALA A 239 37.31 17.40 -2.86
C ALA A 239 37.60 16.71 -4.19
N VAL A 240 36.58 16.11 -4.80
CA VAL A 240 36.67 15.54 -6.13
C VAL A 240 35.85 16.46 -7.03
N HIS A 241 36.54 17.20 -7.87
CA HIS A 241 36.04 17.91 -9.05
C HIS A 241 34.75 18.75 -8.92
N ARG A 242 34.52 19.44 -7.79
CA ARG A 242 33.50 20.50 -7.71
C ARG A 242 33.85 21.73 -8.57
N ASP A 243 35.04 21.77 -9.15
CA ASP A 243 35.54 22.92 -9.89
C ASP A 243 34.96 23.05 -11.31
N GLN A 244 34.26 22.04 -11.84
CA GLN A 244 33.66 22.10 -13.17
C GLN A 244 32.23 22.62 -13.17
N TYR A 245 31.48 22.44 -12.08
CA TYR A 245 30.07 22.85 -11.95
C TYR A 245 29.87 23.80 -10.76
N GLY A 246 29.30 24.97 -11.02
CA GLY A 246 28.83 25.88 -9.98
C GLY A 246 27.43 25.43 -9.48
N LEU A 247 27.32 25.09 -8.19
CA LEU A 247 26.01 24.90 -7.62
C LEU A 247 25.20 26.20 -7.67
N PRO A 248 23.87 26.13 -7.89
CA PRO A 248 23.01 27.31 -7.93
C PRO A 248 23.01 28.05 -6.58
N ASP A 249 22.97 29.37 -6.63
CA ASP A 249 22.83 30.21 -5.44
C ASP A 249 21.34 30.39 -5.10
N LEU A 250 21.02 30.51 -3.82
CA LEU A 250 19.65 30.71 -3.34
C LEU A 250 19.04 32.06 -3.76
N THR A 251 19.82 32.97 -4.29
CA THR A 251 19.35 34.22 -4.91
C THR A 251 18.54 34.02 -6.18
N LEU A 252 18.59 32.83 -6.79
CA LEU A 252 17.70 32.47 -7.90
C LEU A 252 16.23 32.31 -7.48
N LEU A 253 16.00 32.12 -6.16
CA LEU A 253 14.66 32.00 -5.59
C LEU A 253 14.18 33.33 -5.07
N ASP A 254 12.91 33.63 -5.34
CA ASP A 254 12.28 34.87 -4.96
C ASP A 254 12.03 34.91 -3.43
N THR A 255 12.08 36.12 -2.86
CA THR A 255 11.76 36.32 -1.46
C THR A 255 10.30 36.77 -1.36
N TYR A 256 9.48 35.96 -0.74
CA TYR A 256 8.08 36.30 -0.47
C TYR A 256 7.97 37.01 0.87
N GLU A 257 7.34 38.16 0.91
CA GLU A 257 7.02 38.84 2.18
C GLU A 257 6.10 37.93 2.99
N THR A 258 6.62 37.34 4.04
CA THR A 258 5.80 36.67 5.05
C THR A 258 5.24 37.76 5.95
N ASP A 259 3.93 37.99 5.89
CA ASP A 259 3.21 38.84 6.83
C ASP A 259 3.28 38.16 8.22
N THR A 260 4.41 38.31 8.89
CA THR A 260 4.67 37.77 10.24
C THR A 260 3.86 38.58 11.28
N ALA A 261 2.58 38.82 10.99
CA ALA A 261 1.69 39.40 11.95
C ALA A 261 1.65 38.49 13.18
N LYS A 262 2.00 39.07 14.34
CA LYS A 262 1.90 38.33 15.63
C LYS A 262 0.51 37.72 15.75
N PRO A 263 0.43 36.45 16.22
CA PRO A 263 -0.86 35.78 16.39
C PRO A 263 -1.82 36.65 17.18
N ASP A 264 -3.02 36.83 16.66
CA ASP A 264 -4.10 37.55 17.41
C ASP A 264 -4.62 36.64 18.53
N TRP A 265 -3.93 36.66 19.66
CA TRP A 265 -4.23 35.82 20.82
C TRP A 265 -5.68 35.98 21.30
N LYS A 266 -6.25 37.23 21.29
CA LYS A 266 -7.64 37.44 21.70
C LYS A 266 -8.61 36.64 20.84
N ARG A 267 -8.38 36.63 19.56
CA ARG A 267 -9.21 35.87 18.63
C ARG A 267 -9.02 34.35 18.75
N LEU A 268 -7.78 33.92 18.97
CA LEU A 268 -7.48 32.50 19.18
C LEU A 268 -8.14 31.98 20.47
N GLU A 269 -8.11 32.76 21.55
CA GLU A 269 -8.80 32.45 22.81
C GLU A 269 -10.32 32.42 22.63
N GLN A 270 -10.89 33.40 21.90
CA GLN A 270 -12.32 33.41 21.56
C GLN A 270 -12.74 32.14 20.78
N ASN A 271 -11.96 31.77 19.78
CA ASN A 271 -12.22 30.54 19.06
C ASN A 271 -12.12 29.29 19.96
N GLY A 272 -11.20 29.28 20.92
CA GLY A 272 -11.09 28.23 21.94
C GLY A 272 -12.34 28.13 22.81
N ALA A 273 -12.87 29.28 23.25
CA ALA A 273 -14.11 29.32 24.05
C ALA A 273 -15.33 28.85 23.23
N VAL A 274 -15.45 29.28 21.97
CA VAL A 274 -16.50 28.79 21.06
C VAL A 274 -16.40 27.29 20.85
N LEU A 275 -15.18 26.78 20.73
CA LEU A 275 -14.93 25.33 20.57
C LEU A 275 -15.38 24.54 21.80
N GLU A 276 -15.09 25.04 23.01
CA GLU A 276 -15.54 24.41 24.27
C GLU A 276 -17.07 24.40 24.37
N GLU A 277 -17.71 25.56 24.09
CA GLU A 277 -19.17 25.71 24.09
C GLU A 277 -19.82 24.72 23.12
N LYS A 278 -19.33 24.66 21.88
CA LYS A 278 -19.91 23.78 20.85
C LYS A 278 -19.70 22.29 21.15
N LEU A 279 -18.57 21.94 21.69
CA LEU A 279 -18.35 20.55 22.15
C LEU A 279 -19.28 20.20 23.31
N ALA A 280 -19.53 21.13 24.23
CA ALA A 280 -20.48 20.94 25.33
C ALA A 280 -21.92 20.80 24.81
N ASP A 281 -22.35 21.59 23.81
CA ASP A 281 -23.66 21.46 23.12
C ASP A 281 -23.86 20.03 22.56
N PHE A 282 -22.82 19.42 22.03
CA PHE A 282 -22.82 18.04 21.57
C PHE A 282 -22.63 16.98 22.70
N GLY A 283 -22.66 17.42 23.96
CA GLY A 283 -22.50 16.56 25.13
C GLY A 283 -21.09 16.03 25.33
N VAL A 284 -20.07 16.74 24.83
CA VAL A 284 -18.65 16.48 25.05
C VAL A 284 -18.10 17.55 25.99
N GLN A 285 -17.99 17.23 27.28
CA GLN A 285 -17.41 18.13 28.28
C GLN A 285 -15.89 18.02 28.28
N GLY A 286 -15.21 19.15 28.46
CA GLY A 286 -13.74 19.25 28.52
C GLY A 286 -13.29 20.69 28.47
N LYS A 287 -11.97 20.91 28.35
CA LYS A 287 -11.35 22.24 28.27
C LYS A 287 -10.24 22.30 27.26
N VAL A 288 -10.05 23.45 26.64
CA VAL A 288 -8.88 23.76 25.82
C VAL A 288 -7.70 24.02 26.76
N VAL A 289 -6.70 23.17 26.74
CA VAL A 289 -5.51 23.23 27.61
C VAL A 289 -4.29 23.84 26.93
N GLY A 290 -4.36 24.03 25.61
CA GLY A 290 -3.29 24.62 24.83
C GLY A 290 -3.77 25.11 23.46
N ILE A 291 -3.16 26.19 22.99
CA ILE A 291 -3.39 26.74 21.65
C ILE A 291 -2.03 26.88 20.98
N ASN A 292 -1.83 26.20 19.87
CA ASN A 292 -0.60 26.20 19.11
C ASN A 292 -0.87 26.80 17.72
N PRO A 293 -0.62 28.11 17.53
CA PRO A 293 -0.76 28.75 16.24
C PRO A 293 0.38 28.32 15.30
N GLY A 294 0.03 27.94 14.08
CA GLY A 294 0.96 27.62 12.99
C GLY A 294 0.73 28.54 11.78
N PRO A 295 1.49 28.34 10.69
CA PRO A 295 1.44 29.20 9.50
C PRO A 295 0.12 29.07 8.72
N VAL A 296 -0.49 27.90 8.71
CA VAL A 296 -1.69 27.61 7.92
C VAL A 296 -2.87 27.20 8.77
N ILE A 297 -2.61 26.52 9.88
CA ILE A 297 -3.62 26.06 10.84
C ILE A 297 -3.23 26.44 12.25
N THR A 298 -4.23 26.53 13.15
CA THR A 298 -4.03 26.57 14.60
C THR A 298 -4.51 25.26 15.21
N MET A 299 -3.67 24.62 16.02
CA MET A 299 -4.04 23.39 16.76
C MET A 299 -4.48 23.74 18.17
N TYR A 300 -5.72 23.40 18.52
CA TYR A 300 -6.28 23.48 19.87
C TYR A 300 -6.14 22.13 20.54
N GLU A 301 -5.49 22.10 21.70
CA GLU A 301 -5.36 20.91 22.55
C GLU A 301 -6.55 20.85 23.50
N TYR A 302 -7.47 19.93 23.24
CA TYR A 302 -8.68 19.76 24.04
C TYR A 302 -8.53 18.57 24.98
N ALA A 303 -8.65 18.78 26.28
CA ALA A 303 -8.67 17.73 27.29
C ALA A 303 -10.12 17.35 27.60
N PRO A 304 -10.64 16.22 27.12
CA PRO A 304 -11.99 15.78 27.41
C PRO A 304 -12.13 15.32 28.87
N ALA A 305 -13.32 15.47 29.43
CA ALA A 305 -13.64 14.98 30.77
C ALA A 305 -13.57 13.43 30.83
N PRO A 306 -13.29 12.87 32.00
CA PRO A 306 -13.22 11.41 32.19
C PRO A 306 -14.51 10.73 31.69
N GLY A 307 -14.35 9.60 30.98
CA GLY A 307 -15.45 8.81 30.45
C GLY A 307 -15.90 9.18 29.03
N ILE A 308 -15.41 10.24 28.42
CA ILE A 308 -15.72 10.61 27.04
C ILE A 308 -14.88 9.78 26.07
N LYS A 309 -15.54 9.09 25.14
CA LYS A 309 -14.87 8.31 24.09
C LYS A 309 -14.29 9.27 23.03
N ILE A 310 -13.01 9.06 22.69
CA ILE A 310 -12.30 9.86 21.66
C ILE A 310 -13.00 9.78 20.30
N SER A 311 -13.56 8.62 19.92
CA SER A 311 -14.31 8.46 18.68
C SER A 311 -15.54 9.37 18.56
N ARG A 312 -16.15 9.79 19.68
CA ARG A 312 -17.25 10.73 19.69
C ARG A 312 -16.77 12.12 19.25
N ILE A 313 -15.61 12.56 19.76
CA ILE A 313 -15.01 13.85 19.37
C ILE A 313 -14.60 13.83 17.89
N ALA A 314 -13.97 12.75 17.45
CA ALA A 314 -13.57 12.60 16.05
C ALA A 314 -14.77 12.59 15.08
N GLY A 315 -15.91 12.10 15.51
CA GLY A 315 -17.16 12.10 14.72
C GLY A 315 -17.80 13.48 14.54
N LEU A 316 -17.43 14.46 15.38
CA LEU A 316 -17.99 15.82 15.35
C LEU A 316 -17.22 16.78 14.44
N ALA A 317 -16.24 16.32 13.67
CA ALA A 317 -15.40 17.21 12.85
C ALA A 317 -16.21 18.07 11.87
N ASP A 318 -17.22 17.50 11.23
CA ASP A 318 -18.07 18.20 10.27
C ASP A 318 -19.00 19.21 10.98
N ASP A 319 -19.55 18.85 12.14
CA ASP A 319 -20.38 19.72 12.99
C ASP A 319 -19.58 20.92 13.51
N LEU A 320 -18.34 20.66 13.95
CA LEU A 320 -17.41 21.71 14.38
C LEU A 320 -17.00 22.63 13.23
N SER A 321 -16.82 22.09 12.03
CA SER A 321 -16.55 22.89 10.82
C SER A 321 -17.67 23.90 10.57
N MET A 322 -18.91 23.46 10.64
CA MET A 322 -20.09 24.33 10.47
C MET A 322 -20.18 25.38 11.58
N ALA A 323 -20.04 24.98 12.84
CA ALA A 323 -20.15 25.85 13.99
C ALA A 323 -19.08 26.94 14.02
N LEU A 324 -17.85 26.62 13.64
CA LEU A 324 -16.70 27.53 13.58
C LEU A 324 -16.59 28.28 12.25
N LYS A 325 -17.50 28.04 11.30
CA LYS A 325 -17.47 28.60 9.94
C LYS A 325 -16.11 28.34 9.25
N ALA A 326 -15.50 27.20 9.55
CA ALA A 326 -14.23 26.77 8.98
C ALA A 326 -14.47 25.90 7.73
N ILE A 327 -13.54 25.93 6.76
CA ILE A 327 -13.62 25.12 5.55
C ILE A 327 -13.60 23.62 5.89
N SER A 328 -12.76 23.24 6.84
CA SER A 328 -12.69 21.88 7.40
C SER A 328 -12.07 21.93 8.79
N VAL A 329 -12.42 21.00 9.65
CA VAL A 329 -11.79 20.78 10.95
C VAL A 329 -11.26 19.35 10.98
N ARG A 330 -10.01 19.19 11.41
CA ARG A 330 -9.41 17.85 11.54
C ARG A 330 -9.15 17.54 13.01
N VAL A 331 -9.57 16.36 13.45
CA VAL A 331 -9.38 15.88 14.81
C VAL A 331 -8.25 14.85 14.84
N VAL A 332 -7.21 15.13 15.60
CA VAL A 332 -6.04 14.27 15.81
C VAL A 332 -6.08 13.70 17.23
N ALA A 333 -6.28 12.40 17.34
CA ALA A 333 -6.46 11.81 18.66
C ALA A 333 -5.86 10.39 18.77
N PRO A 334 -5.09 10.14 19.83
CA PRO A 334 -4.57 11.10 20.84
C PRO A 334 -3.35 11.89 20.33
N ILE A 335 -3.09 13.07 20.94
CA ILE A 335 -1.82 13.76 20.73
C ILE A 335 -0.70 12.93 21.39
N PRO A 336 0.39 12.62 20.68
CA PRO A 336 1.49 11.85 21.27
C PRO A 336 2.07 12.49 22.53
N GLY A 337 2.10 11.74 23.63
CA GLY A 337 2.67 12.20 24.91
C GLY A 337 1.75 13.13 25.74
N LYS A 338 0.53 13.42 25.28
CA LYS A 338 -0.46 14.27 25.99
C LYS A 338 -1.78 13.54 26.17
N ALA A 339 -2.46 13.79 27.29
CA ALA A 339 -3.82 13.32 27.56
C ALA A 339 -4.85 14.29 26.94
N ALA A 340 -4.67 14.66 25.69
CA ALA A 340 -5.49 15.62 24.97
C ALA A 340 -5.74 15.19 23.52
N VAL A 341 -6.78 15.76 22.93
CA VAL A 341 -7.15 15.62 21.53
C VAL A 341 -6.78 16.91 20.81
N GLY A 342 -6.08 16.82 19.70
CA GLY A 342 -5.78 17.96 18.83
C GLY A 342 -6.94 18.26 17.90
N ILE A 343 -7.39 19.49 17.88
CA ILE A 343 -8.40 20.00 16.96
C ILE A 343 -7.73 21.07 16.10
N GLU A 344 -7.53 20.75 14.83
CA GLU A 344 -6.84 21.59 13.85
C GLU A 344 -7.87 22.44 13.12
N ILE A 345 -7.77 23.76 13.28
CA ILE A 345 -8.67 24.76 12.67
C ILE A 345 -7.85 25.61 11.69
N PRO A 346 -8.31 25.80 10.44
CA PRO A 346 -7.62 26.64 9.46
C PRO A 346 -7.53 28.10 9.89
N ASN A 347 -6.38 28.72 9.66
CA ASN A 347 -6.22 30.16 9.83
C ASN A 347 -7.00 30.92 8.75
N LEU A 348 -7.51 32.11 9.06
CA LEU A 348 -8.18 32.97 8.06
C LEU A 348 -7.21 33.52 7.03
N LYS A 349 -6.04 33.96 7.48
CA LYS A 349 -4.90 34.30 6.64
C LYS A 349 -3.90 33.16 6.74
N ARG A 350 -3.59 32.51 5.62
CA ARG A 350 -2.61 31.44 5.55
C ARG A 350 -1.29 32.02 5.05
N GLU A 351 -0.19 31.67 5.70
CA GLU A 351 1.14 32.03 5.22
C GLU A 351 1.55 31.14 4.05
N LEU A 352 2.20 31.76 3.05
CA LEU A 352 2.88 31.01 1.99
C LEU A 352 4.19 30.45 2.55
N VAL A 353 4.38 29.15 2.46
CA VAL A 353 5.63 28.49 2.83
C VAL A 353 6.54 28.52 1.62
N SER A 354 7.49 29.46 1.52
CA SER A 354 8.42 29.52 0.38
C SER A 354 9.48 28.42 0.46
N LEU A 355 9.88 27.87 -0.69
CA LEU A 355 10.99 26.91 -0.78
C LEU A 355 12.29 27.53 -0.27
N LYS A 356 12.56 28.76 -0.63
CA LYS A 356 13.74 29.53 -0.18
C LYS A 356 13.90 29.49 1.33
N ALA A 357 12.85 29.80 2.08
CA ALA A 357 12.89 29.82 3.54
C ALA A 357 13.19 28.44 4.16
N VAL A 358 12.82 27.35 3.49
CA VAL A 358 13.15 25.99 3.95
C VAL A 358 14.61 25.64 3.61
N LEU A 359 15.09 26.02 2.42
CA LEU A 359 16.47 25.77 1.99
C LEU A 359 17.49 26.59 2.80
N GLU A 360 17.16 27.82 3.21
CA GLU A 360 17.99 28.67 4.07
C GLU A 360 18.05 28.19 5.52
N SER A 361 17.16 27.29 5.94
CA SER A 361 17.11 26.80 7.32
C SER A 361 18.39 26.06 7.71
N GLU A 362 18.77 26.18 8.99
CA GLU A 362 19.92 25.43 9.56
C GLU A 362 19.80 23.91 9.33
N ILE A 363 18.57 23.37 9.42
CA ILE A 363 18.31 21.94 9.26
C ILE A 363 18.66 21.47 7.86
N PHE A 364 18.39 22.26 6.82
CA PHE A 364 18.72 21.93 5.45
C PHE A 364 20.21 22.18 5.15
N SER A 365 20.75 23.32 5.56
CA SER A 365 22.13 23.71 5.31
C SER A 365 23.14 22.79 5.98
N LEU A 366 22.89 22.33 7.20
CA LEU A 366 23.74 21.40 7.96
C LEU A 366 23.53 19.93 7.57
N ALA A 367 22.54 19.61 6.75
CA ALA A 367 22.31 18.24 6.30
C ALA A 367 23.48 17.79 5.39
N VAL A 368 24.13 16.70 5.73
CA VAL A 368 25.28 16.15 4.98
C VAL A 368 24.85 15.23 3.83
N ALA A 369 23.62 14.68 3.90
CA ALA A 369 23.15 13.69 2.95
C ALA A 369 22.85 14.31 1.57
N PRO A 370 23.35 13.71 0.47
CA PRO A 370 23.16 14.27 -0.88
C PRO A 370 21.69 14.33 -1.30
N LEU A 371 20.89 13.33 -0.96
CA LEU A 371 19.48 13.25 -1.33
C LEU A 371 18.54 13.89 -0.28
N THR A 372 18.98 14.99 0.34
CA THR A 372 18.14 15.78 1.26
C THR A 372 17.13 16.60 0.49
N ILE A 373 15.86 16.52 0.89
CA ILE A 373 14.74 17.24 0.28
C ILE A 373 14.03 18.11 1.29
N ALA A 374 13.63 19.30 0.87
CA ALA A 374 12.85 20.27 1.62
C ALA A 374 11.36 20.04 1.30
N LEU A 375 10.57 19.52 2.24
CA LEU A 375 9.14 19.28 2.00
C LEU A 375 8.27 20.49 2.35
N GLY A 376 8.65 21.31 3.32
CA GLY A 376 7.86 22.47 3.75
C GLY A 376 8.04 22.79 5.22
N LYS A 377 6.95 23.14 5.91
CA LYS A 377 6.91 23.39 7.36
C LYS A 377 5.91 22.46 8.05
N ASP A 378 6.20 22.11 9.31
CA ASP A 378 5.26 21.39 10.16
C ASP A 378 4.11 22.30 10.63
N ILE A 379 3.16 21.74 11.37
CA ILE A 379 2.01 22.48 11.91
C ILE A 379 2.40 23.62 12.86
N ASN A 380 3.61 23.62 13.42
CA ASN A 380 4.13 24.67 14.31
C ASN A 380 4.99 25.70 13.56
N GLY A 381 5.19 25.53 12.25
CA GLY A 381 5.99 26.42 11.41
C GLY A 381 7.48 26.08 11.35
N HIS A 382 7.94 24.96 11.95
CA HIS A 382 9.32 24.54 11.83
C HIS A 382 9.60 23.93 10.45
N PRO A 383 10.76 24.23 9.85
CA PRO A 383 11.15 23.62 8.57
C PRO A 383 11.19 22.11 8.65
N PHE A 384 10.54 21.43 7.68
CA PHE A 384 10.48 19.99 7.58
C PHE A 384 11.34 19.51 6.40
N VAL A 385 12.45 18.87 6.75
CA VAL A 385 13.46 18.36 5.84
C VAL A 385 13.64 16.87 6.04
N THR A 386 13.76 16.12 4.96
CA THR A 386 13.95 14.69 5.01
C THR A 386 14.97 14.20 3.99
N ASN A 387 15.33 12.93 4.00
CA ASN A 387 16.33 12.34 3.11
C ASN A 387 15.76 11.18 2.32
N LEU A 388 15.72 11.28 1.00
CA LEU A 388 15.25 10.24 0.10
C LEU A 388 16.06 8.94 0.23
N GLY A 389 17.35 8.99 0.54
CA GLY A 389 18.16 7.79 0.77
C GLY A 389 17.74 6.98 2.02
N ARG A 390 17.09 7.62 3.01
CA ARG A 390 16.51 6.93 4.18
C ARG A 390 15.10 6.41 3.92
N MET A 391 14.37 7.05 3.03
CA MET A 391 13.04 6.64 2.54
C MET A 391 13.15 6.30 1.06
N PRO A 392 13.74 5.15 0.69
CA PRO A 392 14.31 4.90 -0.64
C PRO A 392 13.34 5.17 -1.79
N HIS A 393 12.07 5.04 -1.54
CA HIS A 393 11.02 5.27 -2.54
C HIS A 393 9.88 6.05 -1.89
N LEU A 394 9.25 6.93 -2.66
CA LEU A 394 8.20 7.83 -2.21
C LEU A 394 7.00 7.74 -3.14
N LEU A 395 5.83 7.56 -2.54
CA LEU A 395 4.53 7.63 -3.23
C LEU A 395 3.86 8.96 -2.91
N ILE A 396 3.43 9.69 -3.92
CA ILE A 396 2.74 10.98 -3.81
C ILE A 396 1.39 10.88 -4.49
N ALA A 397 0.29 11.15 -3.78
CA ALA A 397 -1.03 11.14 -4.41
C ALA A 397 -1.90 12.31 -3.93
N GLY A 398 -2.87 12.71 -4.75
CA GLY A 398 -3.80 13.78 -4.42
C GLY A 398 -4.60 14.24 -5.63
N ALA A 399 -5.71 14.94 -5.41
CA ALA A 399 -6.53 15.48 -6.49
C ALA A 399 -5.81 16.59 -7.27
N THR A 400 -6.30 16.88 -8.46
CA THR A 400 -5.76 17.97 -9.32
C THR A 400 -5.83 19.31 -8.58
N GLY A 401 -4.76 20.11 -8.67
CA GLY A 401 -4.69 21.45 -8.06
C GLY A 401 -4.45 21.47 -6.54
N THR A 402 -4.22 20.32 -5.90
CA THR A 402 -4.00 20.26 -4.43
C THR A 402 -2.55 20.51 -3.99
N GLY A 403 -1.60 20.56 -4.94
CA GLY A 403 -0.19 20.84 -4.67
C GLY A 403 0.78 19.71 -5.00
N LYS A 404 0.30 18.60 -5.62
CA LYS A 404 1.13 17.45 -6.02
C LYS A 404 2.31 17.86 -6.91
N SER A 405 2.06 18.58 -7.99
CA SER A 405 3.08 19.00 -8.96
C SER A 405 4.07 19.99 -8.35
N VAL A 406 3.58 20.94 -7.56
CA VAL A 406 4.46 21.86 -6.81
C VAL A 406 5.38 21.10 -5.85
N CYS A 407 4.88 20.07 -5.18
CA CYS A 407 5.72 19.23 -4.30
C CYS A 407 6.80 18.47 -5.09
N ILE A 408 6.48 17.91 -6.26
CA ILE A 408 7.46 17.26 -7.13
C ILE A 408 8.54 18.26 -7.54
N ASN A 409 8.15 19.47 -7.95
CA ASN A 409 9.07 20.54 -8.32
C ASN A 409 9.94 20.95 -7.13
N THR A 410 9.39 21.11 -5.91
CA THR A 410 10.19 21.44 -4.72
C THR A 410 11.18 20.33 -4.36
N ILE A 411 10.83 19.07 -4.57
CA ILE A 411 11.76 17.93 -4.40
C ILE A 411 12.89 18.02 -5.45
N LEU A 412 12.55 18.22 -6.73
CA LEU A 412 13.53 18.36 -7.81
C LEU A 412 14.48 19.53 -7.53
N LEU A 413 13.95 20.71 -7.20
CA LEU A 413 14.77 21.87 -6.87
C LEU A 413 15.69 21.59 -5.67
N SER A 414 15.15 20.99 -4.59
CA SER A 414 15.97 20.62 -3.43
C SER A 414 17.17 19.75 -3.79
N LEU A 415 16.97 18.80 -4.71
CA LEU A 415 18.03 17.92 -5.21
C LEU A 415 19.02 18.68 -6.10
N LEU A 416 18.54 19.53 -7.00
CA LEU A 416 19.34 20.30 -7.95
C LEU A 416 20.16 21.43 -7.28
N PHE A 417 19.72 21.99 -6.16
CA PHE A 417 20.49 22.94 -5.37
C PHE A 417 21.67 22.30 -4.62
N ARG A 418 21.73 20.97 -4.51
CA ARG A 418 22.73 20.27 -3.70
C ARG A 418 23.68 19.37 -4.46
N ASN A 419 23.28 18.91 -5.65
CA ASN A 419 24.01 17.88 -6.38
C ASN A 419 24.39 18.33 -7.77
N THR A 420 25.58 17.99 -8.16
CA THR A 420 26.08 18.15 -9.55
C THR A 420 25.59 16.98 -10.42
N PRO A 421 25.65 17.09 -11.75
CA PRO A 421 25.30 15.98 -12.66
C PRO A 421 26.14 14.70 -12.45
N GLU A 422 27.34 14.82 -11.89
CA GLU A 422 28.22 13.69 -11.54
C GLU A 422 27.73 12.95 -10.27
N GLU A 423 26.96 13.63 -9.42
CA GLU A 423 26.47 13.08 -8.14
C GLU A 423 25.04 12.57 -8.24
N LEU A 424 24.23 13.20 -9.11
CA LEU A 424 22.81 12.90 -9.27
C LEU A 424 22.41 12.86 -10.74
N ARG A 425 21.72 11.81 -11.11
CA ARG A 425 21.09 11.66 -12.43
C ARG A 425 19.59 11.52 -12.27
N LEU A 426 18.84 12.05 -13.22
CA LEU A 426 17.39 12.07 -13.22
C LEU A 426 16.84 11.34 -14.44
N LEU A 427 15.82 10.52 -14.21
CA LEU A 427 14.98 9.94 -15.24
C LEU A 427 13.55 10.41 -14.99
N LEU A 428 13.05 11.33 -15.84
CA LEU A 428 11.77 11.96 -15.68
C LEU A 428 10.76 11.37 -16.67
N ILE A 429 9.59 10.97 -16.17
CA ILE A 429 8.51 10.36 -16.93
C ILE A 429 7.25 11.20 -16.73
N ASP A 430 6.80 11.86 -17.80
CA ASP A 430 5.63 12.73 -17.83
C ASP A 430 4.77 12.44 -19.08
N PRO A 431 3.83 11.51 -18.98
CA PRO A 431 2.96 11.16 -20.12
C PRO A 431 2.11 12.32 -20.64
N LYS A 432 1.88 13.34 -19.81
CA LYS A 432 1.04 14.50 -20.16
C LYS A 432 1.82 15.67 -20.75
N ARG A 433 3.14 15.68 -20.66
CA ARG A 433 4.03 16.76 -21.16
C ARG A 433 3.76 18.13 -20.52
N ILE A 434 3.31 18.19 -19.29
CA ILE A 434 2.86 19.43 -18.66
C ILE A 434 3.76 19.81 -17.48
N GLU A 435 4.02 18.86 -16.59
CA GLU A 435 4.57 19.14 -15.27
C GLU A 435 6.12 19.14 -15.23
N LEU A 436 6.75 18.19 -15.94
CA LEU A 436 8.22 18.00 -15.90
C LEU A 436 8.94 18.54 -17.12
N ASN A 437 8.24 19.07 -18.12
CA ASN A 437 8.84 19.59 -19.35
C ASN A 437 9.77 20.81 -19.11
N SER A 438 9.55 21.57 -18.04
CA SER A 438 10.40 22.70 -17.67
C SER A 438 11.86 22.28 -17.36
N PHE A 439 12.07 21.01 -16.98
CA PHE A 439 13.39 20.46 -16.70
C PHE A 439 14.09 19.88 -17.92
N GLU A 440 13.47 19.92 -19.10
CA GLU A 440 14.06 19.41 -20.34
C GLU A 440 15.41 20.10 -20.64
N GLY A 441 16.44 19.30 -20.98
CA GLY A 441 17.77 19.79 -21.39
C GLY A 441 18.73 20.11 -20.24
N ILE A 442 18.37 19.90 -18.96
CA ILE A 442 19.36 20.04 -17.88
C ILE A 442 20.39 18.89 -17.91
N PRO A 443 21.65 19.12 -17.54
CA PRO A 443 22.73 18.12 -17.64
C PRO A 443 22.53 16.91 -16.71
N HIS A 444 21.61 16.97 -15.74
CA HIS A 444 21.28 15.87 -14.84
C HIS A 444 20.43 14.79 -15.50
N LEU A 445 19.76 15.06 -16.63
CA LEU A 445 18.91 14.08 -17.30
C LEU A 445 19.75 12.96 -17.95
N ILE A 446 19.37 11.71 -17.71
CA ILE A 446 19.93 10.54 -18.39
C ILE A 446 19.38 10.44 -19.82
N HIS A 447 18.09 10.75 -19.96
CA HIS A 447 17.34 10.75 -21.21
C HIS A 447 16.42 11.98 -21.23
N PRO A 448 16.07 12.55 -22.40
CA PRO A 448 15.01 13.53 -22.49
C PRO A 448 13.75 13.09 -21.74
N VAL A 449 12.90 14.02 -21.31
CA VAL A 449 11.68 13.66 -20.54
C VAL A 449 10.87 12.65 -21.33
N VAL A 450 10.61 11.48 -20.71
CA VAL A 450 9.88 10.38 -21.35
C VAL A 450 8.39 10.68 -21.33
N THR A 451 7.78 10.77 -22.50
CA THR A 451 6.38 11.21 -22.66
C THR A 451 5.45 10.12 -23.18
N ASP A 452 5.99 9.02 -23.64
CA ASP A 452 5.23 7.86 -24.13
C ASP A 452 5.23 6.74 -23.09
N ALA A 453 4.06 6.10 -22.89
CA ALA A 453 3.91 5.07 -21.87
C ALA A 453 4.70 3.78 -22.18
N LYS A 454 4.86 3.41 -23.46
CA LYS A 454 5.68 2.25 -23.84
C LYS A 454 7.16 2.55 -23.61
N MET A 455 7.62 3.75 -23.96
CA MET A 455 8.98 4.20 -23.65
C MET A 455 9.21 4.24 -22.13
N ALA A 456 8.22 4.66 -21.35
CA ALA A 456 8.29 4.65 -19.88
C ALA A 456 8.47 3.24 -19.31
N THR A 457 7.77 2.25 -19.87
CA THR A 457 7.93 0.84 -19.47
C THR A 457 9.36 0.34 -19.77
N ARG A 458 9.92 0.70 -20.93
CA ARG A 458 11.31 0.37 -21.28
C ARG A 458 12.31 1.07 -20.34
N ALA A 459 12.06 2.35 -20.02
CA ALA A 459 12.89 3.11 -19.09
C ALA A 459 12.93 2.48 -17.68
N LEU A 460 11.80 1.93 -17.23
CA LEU A 460 11.75 1.19 -15.97
C LEU A 460 12.49 -0.16 -16.06
N ARG A 461 12.39 -0.87 -17.18
CA ARG A 461 13.16 -2.10 -17.41
C ARG A 461 14.67 -1.81 -17.41
N TRP A 462 15.11 -0.79 -18.15
CA TRP A 462 16.51 -0.32 -18.09
C TRP A 462 16.96 -0.01 -16.66
N ALA A 463 16.12 0.62 -15.86
CA ALA A 463 16.48 0.92 -14.47
C ALA A 463 16.68 -0.35 -13.62
N VAL A 464 15.94 -1.42 -13.91
CA VAL A 464 16.15 -2.74 -13.29
C VAL A 464 17.50 -3.34 -13.73
N GLU A 465 17.84 -3.27 -15.00
CA GLU A 465 19.12 -3.75 -15.55
C GLU A 465 20.31 -2.97 -14.99
N GLU A 466 20.19 -1.64 -14.91
CA GLU A 466 21.20 -0.77 -14.28
C GLU A 466 21.37 -1.13 -12.80
N MET A 467 20.28 -1.40 -12.09
CA MET A 467 20.34 -1.88 -10.71
C MET A 467 21.14 -3.19 -10.60
N GLU A 468 20.88 -4.15 -11.46
CA GLU A 468 21.59 -5.44 -11.47
C GLU A 468 23.07 -5.29 -11.80
N LEU A 469 23.39 -4.42 -12.77
CA LEU A 469 24.77 -4.07 -13.11
C LEU A 469 25.49 -3.46 -11.90
N ARG A 470 24.86 -2.50 -11.22
CA ARG A 470 25.40 -1.91 -10.00
C ARG A 470 25.65 -2.95 -8.92
N TYR A 471 24.75 -3.91 -8.74
CA TYR A 471 24.95 -5.02 -7.79
C TYR A 471 26.20 -5.84 -8.15
N LYS A 472 26.44 -6.15 -9.43
CA LYS A 472 27.66 -6.83 -9.88
C LYS A 472 28.92 -5.99 -9.55
N MET A 473 28.89 -4.68 -9.81
CA MET A 473 29.99 -3.77 -9.47
C MET A 473 30.24 -3.65 -7.96
N LEU A 474 29.17 -3.63 -7.14
CA LEU A 474 29.29 -3.61 -5.68
C LEU A 474 29.87 -4.94 -5.16
N ALA A 475 29.46 -6.07 -5.73
CA ALA A 475 29.94 -7.40 -5.35
C ALA A 475 31.42 -7.56 -5.71
N ASP A 476 31.86 -7.12 -6.89
CA ASP A 476 33.25 -7.19 -7.34
C ASP A 476 34.18 -6.42 -6.38
N LYS A 477 33.77 -5.23 -5.92
CA LYS A 477 34.49 -4.45 -4.91
C LYS A 477 34.22 -4.88 -3.47
N ASN A 478 33.45 -5.94 -3.24
CA ASN A 478 33.07 -6.48 -1.92
C ASN A 478 32.50 -5.41 -0.98
N VAL A 479 31.61 -4.57 -1.48
CA VAL A 479 30.94 -3.50 -0.73
C VAL A 479 29.43 -3.64 -0.76
N ARG A 480 28.73 -3.04 0.21
CA ARG A 480 27.28 -3.24 0.41
C ARG A 480 26.41 -2.11 -0.12
N ASN A 481 26.98 -0.97 -0.47
CA ASN A 481 26.22 0.20 -0.93
C ASN A 481 27.10 1.14 -1.77
N ILE A 482 26.41 1.99 -2.53
CA ILE A 482 27.01 2.98 -3.43
C ILE A 482 27.98 3.95 -2.71
N GLU A 483 27.66 4.35 -1.47
CA GLU A 483 28.52 5.31 -0.74
C GLU A 483 29.89 4.70 -0.42
N THR A 484 29.88 3.44 0.03
CA THR A 484 31.11 2.71 0.32
C THR A 484 31.88 2.41 -0.98
N TYR A 485 31.17 2.02 -2.04
CA TYR A 485 31.74 1.79 -3.36
C TYR A 485 32.47 3.02 -3.88
N ASN A 486 31.81 4.16 -3.94
CA ASN A 486 32.42 5.41 -4.42
C ASN A 486 33.60 5.85 -3.54
N ARG A 487 33.57 5.54 -2.23
CA ARG A 487 34.69 5.82 -1.31
C ARG A 487 35.89 4.90 -1.56
N VAL A 488 35.67 3.63 -1.84
CA VAL A 488 36.73 2.68 -2.20
C VAL A 488 37.39 3.12 -3.52
N LEU A 489 36.57 3.38 -4.53
CA LEU A 489 37.05 3.80 -5.84
C LEU A 489 37.88 5.11 -5.78
N ALA A 490 37.45 6.06 -4.93
CA ALA A 490 38.22 7.32 -4.73
C ALA A 490 39.59 7.09 -4.05
N ARG A 491 39.74 6.01 -3.27
CA ARG A 491 41.00 5.63 -2.61
C ARG A 491 41.94 4.85 -3.55
N GLU A 492 41.37 4.07 -4.47
CA GLU A 492 42.07 3.24 -5.44
C GLU A 492 42.68 4.07 -6.58
N LYS A 493 42.22 5.31 -6.84
CA LYS A 493 42.88 6.24 -7.78
C LYS A 493 44.27 6.58 -7.25
N PRO A 494 45.37 6.10 -7.89
CA PRO A 494 46.68 6.15 -7.27
C PRO A 494 47.22 7.57 -7.21
N GLN A 495 48.05 7.80 -6.19
CA GLN A 495 49.16 8.75 -6.17
C GLN A 495 50.18 8.44 -7.30
N LYS A 496 49.79 8.40 -8.55
CA LYS A 496 50.74 8.47 -9.66
C LYS A 496 50.88 9.93 -10.09
N GLY A 497 52.01 10.49 -9.71
CA GLY A 497 52.38 11.83 -10.03
C GLY A 497 52.39 12.11 -11.52
N LYS A 498 52.07 13.36 -11.82
CA LYS A 498 52.53 14.19 -12.95
C LYS A 498 53.20 13.43 -14.10
N GLU A 499 52.41 12.98 -15.05
CA GLU A 499 52.68 12.71 -16.44
C GLU A 499 51.61 11.75 -16.98
N MET A 500 50.55 12.36 -17.46
CA MET A 500 49.71 11.93 -18.56
C MET A 500 48.37 12.70 -18.53
N GLU A 501 48.49 13.97 -18.90
CA GLU A 501 47.39 14.69 -19.55
C GLU A 501 47.26 14.11 -20.95
N LYS A 502 46.33 13.21 -21.13
CA LYS A 502 45.68 12.74 -22.36
C LYS A 502 45.48 11.21 -22.37
N GLU A 503 44.72 10.72 -21.45
CA GLU A 503 43.91 9.52 -21.75
C GLU A 503 42.65 9.57 -20.89
N SER A 504 41.60 9.96 -21.57
CA SER A 504 40.21 9.99 -21.17
C SER A 504 39.78 8.70 -20.49
N ALA A 505 39.00 8.87 -19.41
CA ALA A 505 37.83 8.07 -19.00
C ALA A 505 37.81 6.53 -19.29
N THR A 506 38.93 5.85 -19.29
CA THR A 506 38.97 4.38 -19.30
C THR A 506 39.04 3.90 -17.86
N GLY A 507 37.87 3.49 -17.29
CA GLY A 507 37.81 2.84 -16.01
C GLY A 507 38.61 1.52 -16.02
N GLU A 508 39.17 1.15 -14.86
CA GLU A 508 39.85 -0.14 -14.69
C GLU A 508 38.89 -1.29 -15.02
N ILE A 509 39.30 -2.16 -15.96
CA ILE A 509 38.57 -3.36 -16.29
C ILE A 509 38.95 -4.42 -15.23
N SER A 510 37.99 -4.91 -14.48
CA SER A 510 38.20 -6.01 -13.54
C SER A 510 38.41 -7.36 -14.28
N ASP A 511 38.93 -8.38 -13.57
CA ASP A 511 39.07 -9.75 -14.09
C ASP A 511 37.73 -10.34 -14.62
N ALA A 512 36.59 -9.74 -14.18
CA ALA A 512 35.24 -10.07 -14.65
C ALA A 512 34.80 -9.27 -15.89
N GLY A 513 35.66 -8.42 -16.48
CA GLY A 513 35.35 -7.57 -17.64
C GLY A 513 34.44 -6.37 -17.31
N LEU A 514 34.26 -6.01 -16.03
CA LEU A 514 33.46 -4.88 -15.58
C LEU A 514 34.28 -3.59 -15.54
N GLN A 515 33.78 -2.54 -16.19
CA GLN A 515 34.37 -1.23 -16.14
C GLN A 515 33.85 -0.46 -14.90
N HIS A 516 34.75 -0.14 -13.96
CA HIS A 516 34.41 0.60 -12.74
C HIS A 516 34.51 2.11 -12.95
N TYR A 517 33.48 2.83 -12.57
CA TYR A 517 33.39 4.29 -12.57
C TYR A 517 32.60 4.76 -11.32
N ARG A 518 32.73 6.03 -10.98
CA ARG A 518 31.96 6.63 -9.89
C ARG A 518 30.48 6.57 -10.22
N LEU A 519 29.70 5.90 -9.37
CA LEU A 519 28.26 5.73 -9.55
C LEU A 519 27.51 6.97 -9.03
N PRO A 520 26.74 7.67 -9.86
CA PRO A 520 25.80 8.70 -9.40
C PRO A 520 24.59 8.07 -8.75
N TYR A 521 23.92 8.81 -7.86
CA TYR A 521 22.54 8.48 -7.49
C TYR A 521 21.63 8.64 -8.71
N VAL A 522 20.63 7.79 -8.82
CA VAL A 522 19.60 7.90 -9.86
C VAL A 522 18.26 8.10 -9.20
N VAL A 523 17.55 9.16 -9.57
CA VAL A 523 16.19 9.42 -9.10
C VAL A 523 15.25 9.36 -10.29
N ILE A 524 14.30 8.43 -10.23
CA ILE A 524 13.30 8.21 -11.25
C ILE A 524 11.99 8.81 -10.74
N ILE A 525 11.41 9.73 -11.51
CA ILE A 525 10.17 10.43 -11.14
C ILE A 525 9.11 10.12 -12.19
N ILE A 526 7.96 9.61 -11.74
CA ILE A 526 6.78 9.38 -12.56
C ILE A 526 5.69 10.33 -12.09
N ASP A 527 5.28 11.30 -12.94
CA ASP A 527 4.24 12.28 -12.57
C ASP A 527 2.85 11.67 -12.49
N GLU A 528 2.52 10.75 -13.40
CA GLU A 528 1.21 10.08 -13.39
C GLU A 528 1.35 8.56 -13.61
N LEU A 529 1.39 7.83 -12.52
CA LEU A 529 1.48 6.36 -12.56
C LEU A 529 0.26 5.72 -13.21
N ALA A 530 -0.93 6.32 -13.05
CA ALA A 530 -2.17 5.77 -13.60
C ALA A 530 -2.11 5.59 -15.12
N ASP A 531 -1.46 6.50 -15.82
CA ASP A 531 -1.40 6.46 -17.30
C ASP A 531 -0.49 5.30 -17.77
N LEU A 532 0.54 4.96 -17.01
CA LEU A 532 1.39 3.78 -17.28
C LEU A 532 0.66 2.48 -16.96
N MET A 533 -0.04 2.44 -15.81
CA MET A 533 -0.80 1.26 -15.37
C MET A 533 -1.95 0.91 -16.34
N MET A 534 -2.50 1.90 -17.06
CA MET A 534 -3.53 1.65 -18.07
C MET A 534 -2.98 0.97 -19.34
N VAL A 535 -1.71 1.15 -19.66
CA VAL A 535 -1.09 0.64 -20.90
C VAL A 535 -0.39 -0.69 -20.67
N ALA A 536 0.41 -0.81 -19.59
CA ALA A 536 1.29 -1.95 -19.34
C ALA A 536 1.34 -2.28 -17.83
N SER A 537 0.17 -2.49 -17.21
CA SER A 537 0.01 -2.66 -15.75
C SER A 537 0.98 -3.68 -15.16
N ARG A 538 1.06 -4.88 -15.75
CA ARG A 538 1.88 -5.99 -15.22
C ARG A 538 3.38 -5.68 -15.26
N GLU A 539 3.88 -5.19 -16.39
CA GLU A 539 5.32 -4.92 -16.57
C GLU A 539 5.79 -3.74 -15.70
N VAL A 540 4.95 -2.71 -15.61
CA VAL A 540 5.19 -1.54 -14.76
C VAL A 540 5.20 -1.93 -13.29
N GLU A 541 4.20 -2.70 -12.82
CA GLU A 541 4.12 -3.19 -11.44
C GLU A 541 5.32 -4.07 -11.08
N GLU A 542 5.72 -4.99 -11.97
CA GLU A 542 6.86 -5.88 -11.77
C GLU A 542 8.18 -5.09 -11.65
N SER A 543 8.43 -4.16 -12.58
CA SER A 543 9.63 -3.31 -12.58
C SER A 543 9.71 -2.42 -11.33
N ILE A 544 8.61 -1.75 -10.97
CA ILE A 544 8.51 -0.94 -9.76
C ILE A 544 8.76 -1.79 -8.52
N THR A 545 8.20 -2.99 -8.46
CA THR A 545 8.36 -3.89 -7.32
C THR A 545 9.82 -4.33 -7.15
N ARG A 546 10.49 -4.75 -8.22
CA ARG A 546 11.92 -5.11 -8.19
C ARG A 546 12.79 -3.95 -7.73
N LEU A 547 12.59 -2.75 -8.31
CA LEU A 547 13.30 -1.56 -7.91
C LEU A 547 13.04 -1.21 -6.44
N ALA A 548 11.78 -1.23 -6.00
CA ALA A 548 11.43 -0.89 -4.62
C ALA A 548 12.01 -1.84 -3.57
N GLN A 549 12.22 -3.11 -3.93
CA GLN A 549 12.81 -4.11 -3.04
C GLN A 549 14.34 -4.04 -2.97
N MET A 550 15.00 -3.75 -4.09
CA MET A 550 16.43 -3.95 -4.21
C MET A 550 17.24 -2.70 -4.52
N ALA A 551 16.68 -1.67 -5.14
CA ALA A 551 17.46 -0.56 -5.74
C ALA A 551 18.17 0.36 -4.73
N ARG A 552 17.78 0.36 -3.44
CA ARG A 552 18.33 1.23 -2.39
C ARG A 552 19.85 1.13 -2.29
N ALA A 553 20.41 -0.07 -2.27
CA ALA A 553 21.85 -0.27 -2.12
C ALA A 553 22.64 0.23 -3.34
N GLY A 554 22.05 0.12 -4.53
CA GLY A 554 22.58 0.65 -5.80
C GLY A 554 22.42 2.15 -5.99
N GLY A 555 21.77 2.85 -5.04
CA GLY A 555 21.54 4.31 -5.12
C GLY A 555 20.51 4.72 -6.18
N ILE A 556 19.51 3.86 -6.44
CA ILE A 556 18.39 4.16 -7.35
C ILE A 556 17.13 4.34 -6.53
N HIS A 557 16.43 5.44 -6.76
CA HIS A 557 15.28 5.87 -5.97
C HIS A 557 14.08 6.19 -6.85
N LEU A 558 12.87 5.81 -6.40
CA LEU A 558 11.62 6.06 -7.11
C LEU A 558 10.79 7.13 -6.41
N ILE A 559 10.23 8.05 -7.17
CA ILE A 559 9.16 8.95 -6.76
C ILE A 559 8.00 8.70 -7.69
N LEU A 560 6.97 8.04 -7.18
CA LEU A 560 5.76 7.71 -7.93
C LEU A 560 4.65 8.68 -7.56
N ALA A 561 4.09 9.36 -8.55
CA ALA A 561 2.98 10.26 -8.30
C ALA A 561 1.73 9.85 -9.09
N THR A 562 0.55 10.16 -8.55
CA THR A 562 -0.73 9.93 -9.24
C THR A 562 -1.81 10.88 -8.75
N GLN A 563 -2.70 11.28 -9.66
CA GLN A 563 -3.92 12.02 -9.36
C GLN A 563 -5.14 11.09 -9.24
N ARG A 564 -4.97 9.79 -9.53
CA ARG A 564 -6.03 8.77 -9.47
C ARG A 564 -5.72 7.73 -8.39
N PRO A 565 -6.12 8.01 -7.13
CA PRO A 565 -5.81 7.12 -6.01
C PRO A 565 -6.77 5.91 -5.97
N SER A 566 -6.86 5.14 -7.06
CA SER A 566 -7.63 3.90 -7.12
C SER A 566 -6.78 2.70 -6.71
N VAL A 567 -7.43 1.60 -6.33
CA VAL A 567 -6.75 0.35 -5.96
C VAL A 567 -6.09 -0.35 -7.16
N ASP A 568 -6.55 -0.03 -8.38
CA ASP A 568 -5.98 -0.56 -9.63
C ASP A 568 -4.65 0.14 -9.98
N VAL A 569 -4.46 1.37 -9.53
CA VAL A 569 -3.21 2.14 -9.69
C VAL A 569 -2.27 1.93 -8.50
N LEU A 570 -2.80 2.08 -7.29
CA LEU A 570 -2.08 1.88 -6.04
C LEU A 570 -2.35 0.48 -5.51
N THR A 571 -1.80 -0.51 -6.20
CA THR A 571 -2.01 -1.92 -5.85
C THR A 571 -1.44 -2.27 -4.48
N GLY A 572 -1.91 -3.38 -3.90
CA GLY A 572 -1.39 -3.88 -2.64
C GLY A 572 0.12 -4.19 -2.70
N ILE A 573 0.62 -4.60 -3.87
CA ILE A 573 2.04 -4.93 -4.11
C ILE A 573 2.89 -3.66 -4.09
N ILE A 574 2.49 -2.62 -4.82
CA ILE A 574 3.18 -1.31 -4.83
C ILE A 574 3.22 -0.73 -3.41
N LYS A 575 2.07 -0.72 -2.70
CA LYS A 575 1.98 -0.18 -1.33
C LYS A 575 2.79 -0.96 -0.30
N ALA A 576 2.94 -2.26 -0.45
CA ALA A 576 3.75 -3.10 0.44
C ALA A 576 5.25 -2.78 0.32
N ASN A 577 5.71 -2.39 -0.87
CA ASN A 577 7.11 -2.11 -1.16
C ASN A 577 7.48 -0.62 -0.99
N ILE A 578 6.51 0.29 -1.12
CA ILE A 578 6.69 1.74 -0.93
C ILE A 578 5.98 2.17 0.35
N SER A 579 6.73 2.16 1.45
CA SER A 579 6.21 2.46 2.79
C SER A 579 6.08 3.96 3.07
N THR A 580 6.84 4.80 2.37
CA THR A 580 6.80 6.26 2.55
C THR A 580 5.79 6.86 1.59
N ARG A 581 4.83 7.62 2.13
CA ARG A 581 3.73 8.15 1.32
C ARG A 581 3.39 9.58 1.71
N ILE A 582 3.01 10.34 0.70
CA ILE A 582 2.44 11.68 0.83
C ILE A 582 1.05 11.68 0.20
N SER A 583 0.07 12.16 0.93
CA SER A 583 -1.25 12.43 0.39
C SER A 583 -1.55 13.91 0.51
N PHE A 584 -1.84 14.54 -0.61
CA PHE A 584 -2.52 15.83 -0.67
C PHE A 584 -4.01 15.63 -0.47
N GLN A 585 -4.79 16.73 -0.53
CA GLN A 585 -6.24 16.68 -0.44
C GLN A 585 -6.82 15.71 -1.48
N VAL A 586 -7.77 14.89 -1.04
CA VAL A 586 -8.54 13.96 -1.87
C VAL A 586 -10.03 14.14 -1.65
N SER A 587 -10.84 13.62 -2.59
CA SER A 587 -12.29 13.84 -2.58
C SER A 587 -13.04 13.00 -1.55
N SER A 588 -12.46 11.88 -1.12
CA SER A 588 -13.16 10.94 -0.23
C SER A 588 -12.28 10.29 0.83
N LYS A 589 -12.92 9.81 1.92
CA LYS A 589 -12.26 8.99 2.94
C LYS A 589 -11.73 7.65 2.37
N ILE A 590 -12.31 7.18 1.27
CA ILE A 590 -11.89 5.95 0.59
C ILE A 590 -10.54 6.20 -0.08
N ASP A 591 -10.40 7.32 -0.81
CA ASP A 591 -9.16 7.70 -1.47
C ASP A 591 -8.02 7.89 -0.45
N SER A 592 -8.31 8.57 0.67
CA SER A 592 -7.36 8.71 1.77
C SER A 592 -6.86 7.35 2.28
N ARG A 593 -7.77 6.38 2.48
CA ARG A 593 -7.41 5.02 2.90
C ARG A 593 -6.65 4.26 1.82
N THR A 594 -6.97 4.49 0.56
CA THR A 594 -6.23 3.87 -0.55
C THR A 594 -4.77 4.30 -0.56
N ILE A 595 -4.48 5.58 -0.26
CA ILE A 595 -3.10 6.10 -0.24
C ILE A 595 -2.39 5.78 1.07
N LEU A 596 -3.00 6.15 2.21
CA LEU A 596 -2.35 6.21 3.52
C LEU A 596 -2.68 5.03 4.45
N ASP A 597 -3.56 4.11 4.02
CA ASP A 597 -4.19 3.10 4.87
C ASP A 597 -4.93 3.71 6.09
N GLY A 598 -5.21 5.02 6.04
CA GLY A 598 -5.88 5.81 7.07
C GLY A 598 -6.70 6.95 6.47
N SER A 599 -7.65 7.48 7.24
CA SER A 599 -8.43 8.66 6.86
C SER A 599 -7.75 9.95 7.29
N GLY A 600 -8.14 11.09 6.71
CA GLY A 600 -7.71 12.43 7.08
C GLY A 600 -7.22 13.30 5.93
N ALA A 601 -6.86 12.71 4.77
CA ALA A 601 -6.48 13.50 3.61
C ALA A 601 -7.69 14.19 2.94
N GLU A 602 -8.89 13.68 3.16
CA GLU A 602 -10.15 14.33 2.75
C GLU A 602 -10.43 15.64 3.46
N ALA A 603 -9.83 15.85 4.66
CA ALA A 603 -10.00 17.04 5.46
C ALA A 603 -8.86 18.08 5.28
N LEU A 604 -7.95 17.86 4.35
CA LEU A 604 -6.88 18.79 4.00
C LEU A 604 -7.42 20.00 3.25
N LEU A 605 -6.63 21.09 3.23
CA LEU A 605 -7.06 22.40 2.75
C LEU A 605 -6.71 22.67 1.28
N GLY A 606 -6.00 21.75 0.62
CA GLY A 606 -5.40 22.00 -0.69
C GLY A 606 -4.18 22.93 -0.63
N SER A 607 -3.74 23.45 -1.78
CA SER A 607 -2.63 24.39 -1.89
C SER A 607 -1.35 23.99 -1.13
N GLY A 608 -0.96 22.72 -1.26
CA GLY A 608 0.26 22.20 -0.64
C GLY A 608 0.07 21.57 0.75
N ASP A 609 -1.13 21.64 1.34
CA ASP A 609 -1.41 20.96 2.61
C ASP A 609 -1.43 19.44 2.41
N MET A 610 -0.60 18.72 3.14
CA MET A 610 -0.38 17.28 2.93
C MET A 610 -0.26 16.49 4.23
N LEU A 611 -0.54 15.19 4.13
CA LEU A 611 -0.23 14.20 5.15
C LEU A 611 0.96 13.35 4.70
N PHE A 612 1.99 13.32 5.50
CA PHE A 612 3.18 12.53 5.31
C PHE A 612 3.18 11.30 6.22
N LEU A 613 3.39 10.12 5.64
CA LEU A 613 3.60 8.86 6.33
C LEU A 613 5.07 8.48 6.24
N PRO A 614 5.86 8.70 7.30
CA PRO A 614 7.28 8.33 7.29
C PRO A 614 7.48 6.81 7.36
N PRO A 615 8.63 6.30 6.88
CA PRO A 615 8.91 4.86 6.92
C PRO A 615 9.00 4.34 8.37
N GLY A 616 8.48 3.13 8.59
CA GLY A 616 8.57 2.45 9.89
C GLY A 616 7.63 2.97 10.96
N THR A 617 6.72 3.90 10.65
CA THR A 617 5.69 4.38 11.57
C THR A 617 4.31 4.35 10.92
N ALA A 618 3.27 4.22 11.75
CA ALA A 618 1.88 4.36 11.31
C ALA A 618 1.30 5.76 11.62
N LYS A 619 2.14 6.71 12.08
CA LYS A 619 1.68 8.04 12.50
C LYS A 619 1.82 9.01 11.35
N LEU A 620 0.70 9.56 10.91
CA LEU A 620 0.63 10.61 9.91
C LEU A 620 1.11 11.95 10.51
N GLN A 621 1.93 12.66 9.74
CA GLN A 621 2.40 14.00 10.06
C GLN A 621 1.80 14.97 9.03
N ARG A 622 1.17 16.06 9.52
CA ARG A 622 0.68 17.11 8.64
C ARG A 622 1.82 18.08 8.36
N ILE A 623 2.01 18.38 7.09
CA ILE A 623 3.06 19.28 6.59
C ILE A 623 2.39 20.25 5.61
N HIS A 624 2.79 21.51 5.68
CA HIS A 624 2.43 22.51 4.68
C HIS A 624 3.56 22.59 3.68
N GLY A 625 3.29 22.12 2.46
CA GLY A 625 4.26 21.99 1.38
C GLY A 625 4.89 23.31 1.00
N ALA A 626 6.17 23.27 0.68
CA ALA A 626 6.86 24.43 0.17
C ALA A 626 6.34 24.82 -1.23
N PHE A 627 6.27 26.11 -1.49
CA PHE A 627 5.86 26.69 -2.76
C PHE A 627 7.09 27.12 -3.57
N VAL A 628 7.05 26.88 -4.85
CA VAL A 628 7.99 27.40 -5.86
C VAL A 628 7.17 27.82 -7.08
N SER A 629 7.52 28.95 -7.68
CA SER A 629 6.89 29.45 -8.89
C SER A 629 7.54 28.87 -10.16
N ASP A 630 6.80 28.89 -11.27
CA ASP A 630 7.35 28.48 -12.56
C ASP A 630 8.54 29.35 -13.00
N ALA A 631 8.53 30.65 -12.66
CA ALA A 631 9.64 31.54 -12.94
C ALA A 631 10.93 31.13 -12.21
N GLU A 632 10.85 30.68 -10.97
CA GLU A 632 11.99 30.18 -10.19
C GLU A 632 12.53 28.87 -10.77
N ILE A 633 11.64 27.98 -11.26
CA ILE A 633 12.02 26.72 -11.94
C ILE A 633 12.79 27.05 -13.21
N VAL A 634 12.32 28.01 -14.02
CA VAL A 634 13.00 28.44 -15.24
C VAL A 634 14.39 29.02 -14.94
N LYS A 635 14.51 29.93 -13.97
CA LYS A 635 15.82 30.50 -13.56
C LYS A 635 16.83 29.39 -13.19
N LEU A 636 16.39 28.38 -12.42
CA LEU A 636 17.26 27.27 -12.02
C LEU A 636 17.66 26.38 -13.21
N THR A 637 16.68 26.04 -14.06
CA THR A 637 16.95 25.18 -15.22
C THR A 637 17.87 25.88 -16.24
N GLU A 638 17.73 27.19 -16.46
CA GLU A 638 18.63 27.99 -17.30
C GLU A 638 20.05 28.02 -16.72
N HIS A 639 20.19 28.18 -15.40
CA HIS A 639 21.47 28.11 -14.73
C HIS A 639 22.21 26.79 -15.05
N TRP A 640 21.50 25.66 -14.98
CA TRP A 640 22.08 24.36 -15.29
C TRP A 640 22.35 24.15 -16.79
N LYS A 641 21.48 24.62 -17.67
CA LYS A 641 21.65 24.55 -19.14
C LYS A 641 22.85 25.38 -19.65
N ALA A 642 23.16 26.47 -18.97
CA ALA A 642 24.29 27.33 -19.33
C ALA A 642 25.64 26.70 -19.01
N GLN A 643 25.72 25.64 -18.22
CA GLN A 643 26.96 24.94 -17.86
C GLN A 643 27.30 23.90 -18.91
N LYS A 644 28.61 23.59 -19.05
CA LYS A 644 29.12 22.64 -20.05
C LYS A 644 28.55 21.24 -19.82
N LEU A 645 28.27 20.54 -20.92
CA LEU A 645 27.84 19.16 -20.88
C LEU A 645 28.92 18.26 -20.28
N PHE A 646 28.52 17.44 -19.33
CA PHE A 646 29.31 16.37 -18.72
C PHE A 646 29.39 15.18 -19.69
N ASP A 647 30.58 14.56 -19.78
CA ASP A 647 30.71 13.28 -20.48
C ASP A 647 30.14 12.16 -19.58
N ASP A 648 28.87 11.84 -19.82
CA ASP A 648 28.06 11.02 -18.98
C ASP A 648 28.29 9.53 -19.26
N PRO A 649 28.80 8.73 -18.30
CA PRO A 649 29.01 7.31 -18.48
C PRO A 649 27.66 6.53 -18.67
N LEU A 650 26.52 7.15 -18.36
CA LEU A 650 25.19 6.58 -18.59
C LEU A 650 24.59 7.02 -19.94
N LYS A 651 25.19 8.03 -20.61
CA LYS A 651 24.67 8.52 -21.88
C LYS A 651 24.82 7.47 -22.97
N GLY A 652 23.72 7.19 -23.65
CA GLY A 652 23.65 6.16 -24.69
C GLY A 652 23.38 4.73 -24.19
N ARG A 653 23.36 4.49 -22.86
CA ARG A 653 22.93 3.21 -22.31
C ARG A 653 21.41 3.07 -22.27
N VAL A 654 20.69 4.20 -22.25
CA VAL A 654 19.23 4.22 -22.31
C VAL A 654 18.82 4.33 -23.78
N ASP A 655 18.75 3.21 -24.49
CA ASP A 655 18.17 3.17 -25.82
C ASP A 655 16.68 2.79 -25.74
N LEU A 656 15.81 3.78 -25.91
CA LEU A 656 14.36 3.60 -25.85
C LEU A 656 13.74 3.49 -27.25
N ARG A 657 14.52 3.34 -28.31
CA ARG A 657 14.03 3.25 -29.69
C ARG A 657 13.30 1.94 -29.96
N GLU A 658 12.30 1.98 -30.81
CA GLU A 658 11.48 0.80 -31.14
C GLU A 658 12.30 -0.32 -31.81
N GLU A 659 13.33 0.01 -32.58
CA GLU A 659 14.16 -0.95 -33.31
C GLU A 659 15.02 -1.81 -32.37
N ALA A 660 15.56 -1.25 -31.28
CA ALA A 660 16.32 -2.03 -30.28
C ALA A 660 15.41 -3.00 -29.51
N ALA A 661 14.16 -2.60 -29.20
CA ALA A 661 13.19 -3.43 -28.52
C ALA A 661 12.69 -4.61 -29.35
N ALA A 662 12.56 -4.42 -30.67
CA ALA A 662 12.17 -5.51 -31.58
C ALA A 662 13.30 -6.57 -31.70
N ALA A 663 14.57 -6.15 -31.62
CA ALA A 663 15.72 -7.03 -31.65
C ALA A 663 15.92 -7.80 -30.32
N GLU A 664 15.72 -7.14 -29.16
CA GLU A 664 15.82 -7.78 -27.83
C GLU A 664 14.66 -8.74 -27.58
N ILE A 665 13.43 -8.36 -27.91
CA ILE A 665 12.27 -9.26 -27.81
C ILE A 665 12.45 -10.48 -28.73
N ALA A 666 13.07 -10.31 -29.88
CA ALA A 666 13.40 -11.41 -30.78
C ALA A 666 14.52 -12.34 -30.22
N GLN A 667 15.40 -11.82 -29.38
CA GLN A 667 16.51 -12.60 -28.78
C GLN A 667 16.16 -13.27 -27.43
N GLU A 668 15.40 -12.63 -26.56
CA GLU A 668 14.99 -13.20 -25.27
C GLU A 668 13.83 -14.20 -25.38
N GLU A 669 13.09 -14.21 -26.49
CA GLU A 669 11.89 -15.04 -26.68
C GLU A 669 12.05 -16.16 -27.70
N MET A 670 13.23 -16.47 -28.13
CA MET A 670 13.42 -17.75 -28.87
C MET A 670 13.22 -18.89 -27.87
N ASP A 671 11.99 -19.41 -27.89
CA ASP A 671 11.62 -20.62 -27.14
C ASP A 671 12.66 -21.72 -27.44
N GLU A 672 13.18 -22.36 -26.38
CA GLU A 672 14.15 -23.47 -26.52
C GLU A 672 13.72 -24.51 -27.56
N LYS A 673 12.42 -24.60 -27.84
CA LYS A 673 11.82 -25.51 -28.83
C LYS A 673 11.48 -24.83 -30.16
N TYR A 674 11.95 -23.61 -30.39
CA TYR A 674 11.60 -22.88 -31.62
C TYR A 674 12.21 -23.53 -32.86
N GLU A 675 13.47 -23.96 -32.81
CA GLU A 675 14.14 -24.65 -33.92
C GLU A 675 13.44 -25.98 -34.23
N ASP A 676 13.03 -26.73 -33.20
CA ASP A 676 12.23 -27.96 -33.38
C ASP A 676 10.88 -27.65 -34.04
N ALA A 677 10.25 -26.51 -33.63
CA ALA A 677 9.00 -26.09 -34.23
C ALA A 677 9.14 -25.72 -35.71
N VAL A 678 10.21 -25.03 -36.09
CA VAL A 678 10.52 -24.67 -37.50
C VAL A 678 10.74 -25.93 -38.29
N GLN A 679 11.53 -26.88 -37.78
CA GLN A 679 11.78 -28.15 -38.46
C GLN A 679 10.48 -28.94 -38.69
N ILE A 680 9.63 -29.05 -37.67
CA ILE A 680 8.32 -29.71 -37.79
C ILE A 680 7.42 -29.06 -38.84
N VAL A 681 7.37 -27.72 -38.91
CA VAL A 681 6.56 -26.97 -39.88
C VAL A 681 7.09 -27.18 -41.31
N LEU A 682 8.41 -27.16 -41.48
CA LEU A 682 9.04 -27.39 -42.79
C LEU A 682 8.86 -28.83 -43.26
N GLU A 683 9.01 -29.85 -42.38
CA GLU A 683 8.82 -31.26 -42.71
C GLU A 683 7.37 -31.58 -43.01
N THR A 684 6.43 -31.09 -42.22
CA THR A 684 5.01 -31.41 -42.39
C THR A 684 4.29 -30.52 -43.42
N ARG A 685 4.93 -29.42 -43.83
CA ARG A 685 4.36 -28.37 -44.66
C ARG A 685 3.00 -27.86 -44.14
N GLN A 686 2.83 -27.84 -42.82
CA GLN A 686 1.63 -27.38 -42.17
C GLN A 686 1.98 -26.41 -41.03
N ALA A 687 1.52 -25.16 -41.15
CA ALA A 687 1.66 -24.15 -40.10
C ALA A 687 0.40 -24.09 -39.22
N SER A 688 0.27 -25.06 -38.31
CA SER A 688 -0.90 -25.18 -37.43
C SER A 688 -0.49 -25.12 -35.94
N ILE A 689 -1.08 -24.18 -35.19
CA ILE A 689 -0.89 -24.04 -33.74
C ILE A 689 -1.21 -25.35 -33.02
N SER A 690 -2.32 -25.99 -33.35
CA SER A 690 -2.76 -27.25 -32.74
C SER A 690 -1.80 -28.44 -33.05
N MET A 691 -1.12 -28.41 -34.18
CA MET A 691 -0.12 -29.42 -34.53
C MET A 691 1.15 -29.25 -33.71
N LEU A 692 1.66 -28.00 -33.57
CA LEU A 692 2.82 -27.69 -32.75
C LEU A 692 2.55 -28.00 -31.26
N GLN A 693 1.36 -27.65 -30.74
CA GLN A 693 1.00 -28.02 -29.36
C GLN A 693 1.13 -29.51 -29.10
N ARG A 694 0.62 -30.32 -30.00
CA ARG A 694 0.64 -31.81 -29.84
C ARG A 694 2.02 -32.39 -30.00
N ARG A 695 2.82 -31.93 -30.96
CA ARG A 695 4.15 -32.50 -31.25
C ARG A 695 5.20 -32.06 -30.24
N LEU A 696 5.21 -30.81 -29.84
CA LEU A 696 6.17 -30.22 -28.90
C LEU A 696 5.72 -30.29 -27.44
N ARG A 697 4.46 -30.67 -27.18
CA ARG A 697 3.82 -30.67 -25.85
C ARG A 697 3.93 -29.31 -25.15
N VAL A 698 3.61 -28.25 -25.87
CA VAL A 698 3.61 -26.85 -25.39
C VAL A 698 2.18 -26.30 -25.28
N GLY A 699 2.00 -25.26 -24.46
CA GLY A 699 0.70 -24.59 -24.34
C GLY A 699 0.33 -23.80 -25.61
N TYR A 700 -0.97 -23.47 -25.76
CA TYR A 700 -1.50 -22.75 -26.91
C TYR A 700 -0.74 -21.45 -27.20
N ASN A 701 -0.51 -20.62 -26.15
CA ASN A 701 0.16 -19.34 -26.30
C ASN A 701 1.61 -19.47 -26.80
N ARG A 702 2.36 -20.49 -26.34
CA ARG A 702 3.72 -20.77 -26.83
C ARG A 702 3.71 -21.20 -28.30
N ALA A 703 2.82 -22.08 -28.67
CA ALA A 703 2.70 -22.57 -30.05
C ALA A 703 2.23 -21.45 -31.02
N ALA A 704 1.30 -20.59 -30.59
CA ALA A 704 0.83 -19.45 -31.36
C ALA A 704 1.97 -18.46 -31.64
N ARG A 705 2.76 -18.13 -30.61
CA ARG A 705 3.90 -17.22 -30.68
C ARG A 705 5.01 -17.75 -31.59
N MET A 706 5.31 -19.06 -31.55
CA MET A 706 6.26 -19.68 -32.48
C MET A 706 5.84 -19.50 -33.94
N ILE A 707 4.54 -19.62 -34.23
CA ILE A 707 4.01 -19.41 -35.61
C ILE A 707 4.06 -17.95 -36.00
N GLU A 708 3.81 -17.01 -35.07
CA GLU A 708 3.93 -15.56 -35.32
C GLU A 708 5.38 -15.16 -35.63
N VAL A 709 6.35 -15.71 -34.91
CA VAL A 709 7.78 -15.50 -35.20
C VAL A 709 8.16 -16.11 -36.57
N MET A 710 7.65 -17.29 -36.93
CA MET A 710 7.84 -17.86 -38.25
C MET A 710 7.22 -17.01 -39.38
N GLU A 711 6.12 -16.34 -39.12
CA GLU A 711 5.50 -15.39 -40.04
C GLU A 711 6.40 -14.16 -40.23
N GLN A 712 6.94 -13.59 -39.16
CA GLN A 712 7.87 -12.46 -39.22
C GLN A 712 9.17 -12.80 -39.94
N GLN A 713 9.66 -14.04 -39.79
CA GLN A 713 10.85 -14.52 -40.48
C GLN A 713 10.58 -14.99 -41.91
N GLY A 714 9.34 -14.90 -42.40
CA GLY A 714 8.95 -15.30 -43.75
C GLY A 714 8.98 -16.80 -44.01
N ILE A 715 8.96 -17.62 -42.97
CA ILE A 715 8.88 -19.07 -43.05
C ILE A 715 7.45 -19.53 -43.40
N VAL A 716 6.45 -18.81 -42.88
CA VAL A 716 5.04 -19.03 -43.17
C VAL A 716 4.37 -17.74 -43.64
N SER A 717 3.28 -17.87 -44.41
CA SER A 717 2.52 -16.71 -44.94
C SER A 717 1.76 -16.00 -43.81
N PRO A 718 1.44 -14.68 -44.01
CA PRO A 718 0.54 -13.95 -43.13
C PRO A 718 -0.83 -14.63 -43.02
N SER A 719 -1.46 -14.50 -41.85
CA SER A 719 -2.82 -15.00 -41.64
C SER A 719 -3.86 -14.08 -42.29
N ASP A 720 -4.67 -14.63 -43.17
CA ASP A 720 -5.85 -13.93 -43.76
C ASP A 720 -7.14 -14.22 -42.96
N GLY A 721 -7.05 -14.97 -41.84
CA GLY A 721 -8.18 -15.28 -40.97
C GLY A 721 -9.12 -16.39 -41.46
N ILE A 722 -9.02 -16.82 -42.74
CA ILE A 722 -9.93 -17.77 -43.36
C ILE A 722 -9.21 -19.04 -43.83
N LYS A 723 -8.00 -18.92 -44.39
CA LYS A 723 -7.23 -20.03 -44.92
C LYS A 723 -6.07 -20.46 -43.97
N PRO A 724 -5.69 -21.75 -43.98
CA PRO A 724 -4.46 -22.17 -43.32
C PRO A 724 -3.25 -21.42 -43.87
N ARG A 725 -2.29 -21.03 -42.99
CA ARG A 725 -1.03 -20.39 -43.43
C ARG A 725 -0.24 -21.33 -44.34
N GLU A 726 0.29 -20.79 -45.43
CA GLU A 726 1.17 -21.57 -46.34
C GLU A 726 2.61 -21.52 -45.84
N VAL A 727 3.34 -22.64 -45.98
CA VAL A 727 4.75 -22.74 -45.60
C VAL A 727 5.60 -22.29 -46.80
N LEU A 728 6.28 -21.16 -46.69
CA LEU A 728 7.05 -20.55 -47.76
C LEU A 728 8.48 -21.10 -47.87
N GLY A 729 9.01 -21.75 -46.86
CA GLY A 729 10.24 -22.50 -46.91
C GLY A 729 11.54 -21.69 -47.05
N ARG A 730 11.52 -20.35 -46.80
CA ARG A 730 12.72 -19.49 -46.81
C ARG A 730 12.97 -18.94 -45.42
N ARG A 731 14.18 -19.22 -44.85
CA ARG A 731 14.76 -18.38 -43.79
C ARG A 731 15.28 -17.09 -44.47
N LEU A 732 14.77 -15.94 -44.15
CA LEU A 732 15.44 -14.67 -44.46
C LEU A 732 16.67 -14.62 -43.55
N SER A 733 17.84 -14.72 -44.15
CA SER A 733 19.18 -14.67 -43.51
C SER A 733 19.44 -13.29 -42.89
#